data_bc2b595f5575432f97f98120bc79d792
#
_entry.id   bc2b595f5575432f97f98120bc79d792
#
_cell.length_a   1.000
_cell.length_b   1.000
_cell.length_c   1.000
_cell.angle_alpha   90.00
_cell.angle_beta   90.00
_cell.angle_gamma   90.00
#
_symmetry.space_group_name_H-M   'P 1'
#
loop_
_entity.id
_entity.type
_entity.pdbx_description
1 polymer ?
#
loop_
_entity_poly.entity_id
_entity_poly.type
_entity_poly.pdbx_seq_one_letter_code
_entity_poly.pdbx_strand_id
1 'polypeptide(L)'
;MKVKLRILISLLPFVAINSPSILQADSIVTPDTQKNITAATGSNNPRISPQINVTDILTPKPPTDKDNPEIYFSADEVENNQELSILTATGNVEIIRDNFTVKADKVIYNQKEDTISAVGNVIILEESGNVVFSDYAELTDKMTKGEMQNIRIIMADKTRIAARTFRRGDKDKKIMTYAVYSPCDVCKDSNPLWQIKARKVEHNAEDQDMHYQNATLEVKGVPVFYTPFLSHPDPTVKRRSGFLFPRISSNKYLGGAIQGQYFWAISDQEDFLFNPIISSDKGIIYSGAYNKYFTRGHVSATGSFLRDPDTKEHRGNIFAYGRYEINDYWVADTDINYASDSAYLKDLSLPKKDDSWLTSRASLQGFDNRNYAALEAYYYKILSYNLRNTDAPIVLPMFSYENYSTPTKFGAYNKNTFSMASVFHKDNEDSSQRISMINSWNLPYTSPYGEKYKLVASVKSDLYYVNNYIYNSKKPAYDGVVGRIFPQVGLEWRLPFIRTSENSHQIIEPIVVAALAPNQSNKIDEIPNEDSQDVELNDTNILNLNRYSGYDRNDTGSRISYGLNWSSYGKKWGRTSALLAQSYEFEKDESFASADGQKGSFTDYVGRIYAAPNDYFDMNYRFKLDKDDYKITYSELASRIGPKILKLYMSYTFFQANKFGTFRRQEREELYTSLKANLTRNWSVSIYNRQDMTAGGASLEKGAFITYEDECTKVIFNIEKDNSNDPNYEDDFQFGATFFLKTLGGVGTK
;
A
#
# COMPACT_ATOMS: atom_id res chain seq x y z
N MET A 1 -26.07 -17.07 -41.16
CA MET A 1 -26.65 -17.47 -39.88
C MET A 1 -25.66 -17.04 -38.80
N LYS A 2 -25.79 -15.80 -38.30
CA LYS A 2 -24.88 -15.22 -37.30
C LYS A 2 -25.41 -15.62 -35.92
N VAL A 3 -24.76 -16.55 -35.27
CA VAL A 3 -25.05 -16.87 -33.87
C VAL A 3 -24.42 -15.77 -32.98
N LYS A 4 -25.25 -14.90 -32.44
CA LYS A 4 -24.82 -13.95 -31.41
C LYS A 4 -24.72 -14.72 -30.10
N LEU A 5 -23.48 -15.03 -29.72
CA LEU A 5 -23.17 -15.58 -28.39
C LEU A 5 -23.19 -14.43 -27.39
N ARG A 6 -24.21 -14.36 -26.55
CA ARG A 6 -24.27 -13.44 -25.41
C ARG A 6 -23.55 -14.10 -24.25
N ILE A 7 -22.45 -13.54 -23.84
CA ILE A 7 -21.76 -13.95 -22.63
C ILE A 7 -22.22 -13.01 -21.52
N LEU A 8 -23.11 -13.50 -20.67
CA LEU A 8 -23.35 -12.86 -19.37
C LEU A 8 -22.14 -13.13 -18.48
N ILE A 9 -21.51 -12.06 -18.06
CA ILE A 9 -20.34 -12.09 -17.19
C ILE A 9 -20.80 -12.41 -15.79
N SER A 10 -20.53 -13.62 -15.32
CA SER A 10 -20.54 -13.85 -13.89
C SER A 10 -19.33 -13.13 -13.29
N LEU A 11 -19.55 -11.94 -12.72
CA LEU A 11 -18.60 -11.27 -11.86
C LEU A 11 -18.46 -12.06 -10.58
N LEU A 12 -17.57 -13.00 -10.54
CA LEU A 12 -17.04 -13.43 -9.25
C LEU A 12 -16.42 -12.19 -8.60
N PRO A 13 -16.64 -11.95 -7.32
CA PRO A 13 -15.72 -11.12 -6.58
C PRO A 13 -14.39 -11.89 -6.62
N PHE A 14 -13.56 -11.58 -7.62
CA PHE A 14 -12.15 -11.75 -7.41
C PHE A 14 -11.87 -10.91 -6.15
N VAL A 15 -11.70 -11.58 -5.04
CA VAL A 15 -10.75 -11.06 -4.09
C VAL A 15 -9.51 -10.92 -4.96
N ALA A 16 -9.29 -9.70 -5.44
CA ALA A 16 -8.04 -9.34 -6.01
C ALA A 16 -7.04 -9.71 -4.91
N ILE A 17 -6.44 -10.88 -5.06
CA ILE A 17 -5.18 -11.13 -4.43
C ILE A 17 -4.33 -10.10 -5.15
N ASN A 18 -4.27 -8.89 -4.55
CA ASN A 18 -3.34 -7.88 -4.93
C ASN A 18 -2.01 -8.61 -5.02
N SER A 19 -1.59 -8.90 -6.23
CA SER A 19 -0.18 -9.11 -6.47
C SER A 19 0.47 -8.00 -5.69
N PRO A 20 1.39 -8.26 -4.78
CA PRO A 20 1.97 -7.17 -4.03
C PRO A 20 2.54 -6.23 -5.08
N SER A 21 1.84 -5.15 -5.34
CA SER A 21 2.48 -3.98 -5.90
C SER A 21 3.54 -3.67 -4.86
N ILE A 22 4.78 -4.10 -5.15
CA ILE A 22 5.95 -3.94 -4.32
C ILE A 22 6.31 -2.46 -4.38
N LEU A 23 5.44 -1.61 -3.79
CA LEU A 23 5.66 -0.19 -3.56
C LEU A 23 4.52 0.38 -2.70
N GLN A 24 4.24 -0.26 -1.55
CA GLN A 24 3.61 0.42 -0.42
C GLN A 24 4.26 -0.08 0.87
N ALA A 25 5.21 0.71 1.35
CA ALA A 25 5.70 0.58 2.70
C ALA A 25 4.72 1.34 3.60
N ASP A 26 3.81 0.62 4.22
CA ASP A 26 3.05 1.14 5.34
C ASP A 26 3.98 1.34 6.53
N SER A 27 4.26 2.60 6.82
CA SER A 27 4.87 3.02 8.08
C SER A 27 3.76 3.44 9.04
N ILE A 28 3.29 2.50 9.86
CA ILE A 28 2.56 2.85 11.09
C ILE A 28 3.61 2.97 12.19
N VAL A 29 3.92 4.21 12.57
CA VAL A 29 4.60 4.52 13.83
C VAL A 29 3.51 4.88 14.83
N THR A 30 3.31 4.05 15.84
CA THR A 30 2.67 4.45 17.09
C THR A 30 3.74 4.58 18.16
N PRO A 31 3.72 5.63 18.99
CA PRO A 31 4.68 5.81 20.07
C PRO A 31 4.26 5.06 21.33
N ASP A 32 5.27 4.83 22.21
CA ASP A 32 5.22 4.41 23.60
C ASP A 32 5.17 2.91 23.92
N THR A 33 6.30 2.44 24.40
CA THR A 33 6.45 2.10 25.81
C THR A 33 7.91 1.78 26.15
N GLN A 34 8.52 2.64 26.99
CA GLN A 34 9.70 2.30 27.78
C GLN A 34 9.37 1.17 28.75
N LYS A 35 10.18 0.13 28.77
CA LYS A 35 10.42 -0.66 30.00
C LYS A 35 11.83 -1.25 30.01
N ASN A 36 12.53 -0.85 31.03
CA ASN A 36 13.79 -1.36 31.54
C ASN A 36 13.87 -2.89 31.58
N ILE A 37 15.00 -3.45 31.17
CA ILE A 37 15.51 -4.70 31.75
C ILE A 37 17.01 -4.53 31.99
N THR A 38 17.33 -4.69 33.25
CA THR A 38 18.64 -4.72 33.89
C THR A 38 19.43 -6.00 33.58
N ALA A 39 20.73 -5.78 33.35
CA ALA A 39 21.92 -6.56 33.71
C ALA A 39 21.86 -8.09 33.88
N ALA A 40 22.86 -8.79 33.28
CA ALA A 40 23.89 -9.53 34.02
C ALA A 40 25.00 -10.10 33.10
N THR A 41 26.21 -9.70 33.39
CA THR A 41 27.47 -10.45 33.56
C THR A 41 28.03 -11.30 32.43
N GLY A 42 29.11 -10.86 31.81
CA GLY A 42 30.48 -11.27 32.15
C GLY A 42 31.11 -12.16 31.08
N SER A 43 32.09 -11.63 30.32
CA SER A 43 33.33 -12.33 29.96
C SER A 43 34.32 -11.37 29.30
N ASN A 44 35.53 -11.33 29.83
CA ASN A 44 36.69 -10.54 29.42
C ASN A 44 37.20 -10.95 28.05
N ASN A 45 37.41 -9.98 27.15
CA ASN A 45 38.69 -9.86 26.41
C ASN A 45 38.81 -8.47 25.75
N PRO A 46 39.96 -7.80 25.86
CA PRO A 46 40.13 -6.41 25.50
C PRO A 46 40.74 -6.26 24.12
N ARG A 47 40.02 -5.71 23.17
CA ARG A 47 40.53 -4.92 22.05
C ARG A 47 39.44 -3.98 21.59
N ILE A 48 39.31 -2.85 22.29
CA ILE A 48 38.42 -1.77 21.92
C ILE A 48 39.25 -0.65 21.32
N SER A 49 39.14 -0.46 20.01
CA SER A 49 39.34 0.87 19.44
C SER A 49 38.26 1.77 19.99
N PRO A 50 38.53 3.01 20.42
CA PRO A 50 37.50 3.85 21.00
C PRO A 50 36.46 4.19 19.91
N GLN A 51 35.28 3.61 20.01
CA GLN A 51 34.08 4.20 19.44
C GLN A 51 33.80 5.42 20.29
N ILE A 52 34.06 6.62 19.73
CA ILE A 52 33.63 7.86 20.34
C ILE A 52 32.10 7.85 20.27
N ASN A 53 31.46 7.55 21.40
CA ASN A 53 30.03 7.76 21.55
C ASN A 53 29.79 9.26 21.54
N VAL A 54 29.03 9.77 20.59
CA VAL A 54 28.65 11.19 20.51
C VAL A 54 27.93 11.65 21.77
N THR A 55 27.27 10.75 22.49
CA THR A 55 26.65 11.00 23.81
C THR A 55 27.65 11.32 24.93
N ASP A 56 28.90 10.87 24.85
CA ASP A 56 29.92 11.14 25.87
C ASP A 56 30.59 12.52 25.69
N ILE A 57 30.30 13.21 24.60
CA ILE A 57 30.77 14.57 24.31
C ILE A 57 29.81 15.63 24.87
N LEU A 58 28.59 15.24 25.19
CA LEU A 58 27.54 16.14 25.70
C LEU A 58 27.67 16.28 27.21
N THR A 59 28.45 17.22 27.67
CA THR A 59 28.38 17.70 29.06
C THR A 59 27.03 18.40 29.32
N PRO A 60 26.43 18.28 30.52
CA PRO A 60 25.20 18.97 30.85
C PRO A 60 25.37 20.48 30.67
N LYS A 61 24.49 21.08 29.88
CA LYS A 61 24.50 22.52 29.62
C LYS A 61 24.21 23.30 30.92
N PRO A 62 25.07 24.24 31.32
CA PRO A 62 24.73 25.12 32.43
C PRO A 62 23.53 26.00 32.08
N PRO A 63 22.70 26.44 33.04
CA PRO A 63 21.57 27.32 32.78
C PRO A 63 22.08 28.67 32.27
N THR A 64 21.66 29.10 31.08
CA THR A 64 22.01 30.39 30.48
C THR A 64 20.96 31.42 30.83
N ASP A 65 21.42 32.58 31.36
CA ASP A 65 20.63 33.78 31.45
C ASP A 65 20.63 34.45 30.05
N LYS A 66 19.45 34.68 29.46
CA LYS A 66 19.32 35.19 28.08
C LYS A 66 19.82 36.59 27.87
N ASP A 67 19.97 37.37 28.94
CA ASP A 67 20.34 38.80 28.85
C ASP A 67 21.87 39.06 28.98
N ASN A 68 22.65 38.05 29.40
CA ASN A 68 24.11 38.17 29.49
C ASN A 68 24.78 36.81 29.27
N PRO A 69 25.14 36.42 28.03
CA PRO A 69 25.73 35.12 27.75
C PRO A 69 27.10 34.99 28.41
N GLU A 70 27.16 34.20 29.48
CA GLU A 70 28.42 33.89 30.15
C GLU A 70 29.25 32.92 29.29
N ILE A 71 30.53 33.22 29.15
CA ILE A 71 31.50 32.31 28.50
C ILE A 71 32.07 31.40 29.59
N TYR A 72 31.76 30.13 29.53
CA TYR A 72 32.39 29.11 30.37
C TYR A 72 33.68 28.65 29.72
N PHE A 73 34.74 28.63 30.49
CA PHE A 73 36.07 28.32 30.04
C PHE A 73 36.75 27.32 31.01
N SER A 74 37.31 26.25 30.47
CA SER A 74 38.08 25.24 31.22
C SER A 74 39.33 24.85 30.46
N ALA A 75 40.46 24.73 31.13
CA ALA A 75 41.74 24.26 30.57
C ALA A 75 42.64 23.75 31.70
N ASP A 76 43.66 22.96 31.34
CA ASP A 76 44.66 22.49 32.35
C ASP A 76 45.58 23.61 32.74
N GLU A 77 45.97 24.52 31.84
CA GLU A 77 46.84 25.66 32.08
C GLU A 77 46.35 26.89 31.31
N VAL A 78 46.36 28.08 31.97
CA VAL A 78 45.96 29.36 31.39
C VAL A 78 46.98 30.43 31.66
N GLU A 79 47.51 31.03 30.57
CA GLU A 79 48.41 32.17 30.60
C GLU A 79 47.71 33.41 30.07
N ASN A 80 47.80 34.51 30.81
CA ASN A 80 47.24 35.81 30.41
C ASN A 80 48.30 36.86 30.24
N ASN A 81 48.56 37.26 28.99
CA ASN A 81 49.45 38.39 28.69
C ASN A 81 48.68 39.67 28.58
N GLN A 82 48.68 40.45 29.64
CA GLN A 82 47.91 41.71 29.73
C GLN A 82 48.40 42.80 28.75
N GLU A 83 49.72 42.86 28.44
CA GLU A 83 50.28 43.87 27.51
C GLU A 83 49.78 43.62 26.09
N LEU A 84 49.73 42.40 25.64
CA LEU A 84 49.26 42.02 24.31
C LEU A 84 47.73 41.80 24.27
N SER A 85 47.07 41.74 25.43
CA SER A 85 45.64 41.35 25.54
C SER A 85 45.36 39.97 24.93
N ILE A 86 46.28 39.01 25.16
CA ILE A 86 46.19 37.64 24.66
C ILE A 86 46.07 36.69 25.83
N LEU A 87 45.03 35.83 25.77
CA LEU A 87 44.82 34.72 26.67
C LEU A 87 45.17 33.42 25.95
N THR A 88 46.11 32.64 26.51
CA THR A 88 46.46 31.33 25.96
C THR A 88 46.04 30.26 26.95
N ALA A 89 45.31 29.26 26.48
CA ALA A 89 44.88 28.08 27.22
C ALA A 89 45.50 26.84 26.58
N THR A 90 45.98 25.93 27.40
CA THR A 90 46.60 24.67 26.95
C THR A 90 46.11 23.50 27.77
N GLY A 91 45.91 22.36 27.09
CA GLY A 91 45.47 21.08 27.69
C GLY A 91 43.96 21.04 27.92
N ASN A 92 43.29 20.11 27.27
CA ASN A 92 41.86 19.83 27.40
C ASN A 92 40.96 21.09 27.42
N VAL A 93 41.26 22.03 26.55
CA VAL A 93 40.56 23.33 26.51
C VAL A 93 39.12 23.12 26.10
N GLU A 94 38.16 23.63 26.86
CA GLU A 94 36.73 23.65 26.55
C GLU A 94 36.19 25.09 26.73
N ILE A 95 35.53 25.57 25.69
CA ILE A 95 34.86 26.88 25.68
C ILE A 95 33.40 26.65 25.35
N ILE A 96 32.50 27.11 26.20
CA ILE A 96 31.07 27.07 25.97
C ILE A 96 30.52 28.47 25.95
N ARG A 97 29.87 28.85 24.86
CA ARG A 97 29.19 30.15 24.69
C ARG A 97 27.85 29.90 24.01
N ASP A 98 26.78 30.28 24.68
CA ASP A 98 25.43 30.03 24.20
C ASP A 98 25.20 28.53 23.88
N ASN A 99 24.95 28.22 22.61
CA ASN A 99 24.76 26.88 22.09
C ASN A 99 25.97 26.30 21.34
N PHE A 100 27.12 27.00 21.40
CA PHE A 100 28.38 26.54 20.80
C PHE A 100 29.33 25.99 21.87
N THR A 101 29.90 24.85 21.57
CA THR A 101 30.99 24.28 22.39
C THR A 101 32.21 24.06 21.50
N VAL A 102 33.36 24.58 21.91
CA VAL A 102 34.64 24.39 21.26
C VAL A 102 35.58 23.65 22.19
N LYS A 103 36.13 22.53 21.73
CA LYS A 103 37.20 21.79 22.44
C LYS A 103 38.46 21.76 21.57
N ALA A 104 39.64 21.90 22.18
CA ALA A 104 40.91 21.87 21.48
C ALA A 104 42.07 21.53 22.43
N ASP A 105 43.24 21.17 21.89
CA ASP A 105 44.46 20.98 22.70
C ASP A 105 45.01 22.31 23.20
N LYS A 106 44.89 23.37 22.38
CA LYS A 106 45.35 24.73 22.69
C LYS A 106 44.39 25.77 22.09
N VAL A 107 44.10 26.84 22.84
CA VAL A 107 43.31 28.00 22.37
C VAL A 107 44.04 29.29 22.71
N ILE A 108 44.11 30.18 21.75
CA ILE A 108 44.67 31.53 21.86
C ILE A 108 43.53 32.50 21.59
N TYR A 109 43.19 33.34 22.55
CA TYR A 109 42.18 34.42 22.42
C TYR A 109 42.80 35.78 22.42
N ASN A 110 42.73 36.49 21.29
CA ASN A 110 43.13 37.88 21.17
C ASN A 110 41.91 38.75 21.46
N GLN A 111 41.94 39.37 22.63
CA GLN A 111 40.81 40.19 23.12
C GLN A 111 40.62 41.52 22.34
N LYS A 112 41.71 42.06 21.71
CA LYS A 112 41.64 43.29 20.91
C LYS A 112 40.95 43.07 19.58
N GLU A 113 41.18 41.91 18.97
CA GLU A 113 40.69 41.56 17.64
C GLU A 113 39.46 40.66 17.70
N ASP A 114 39.02 40.26 18.92
CA ASP A 114 37.98 39.27 19.15
C ASP A 114 38.17 37.97 18.31
N THR A 115 39.42 37.50 18.26
CA THR A 115 39.83 36.35 17.46
C THR A 115 40.22 35.19 18.37
N ILE A 116 39.63 34.02 18.14
CA ILE A 116 39.96 32.77 18.82
C ILE A 116 40.63 31.84 17.82
N SER A 117 41.90 31.45 18.09
CA SER A 117 42.60 30.46 17.34
C SER A 117 42.67 29.15 18.14
N ALA A 118 42.05 28.10 17.67
CA ALA A 118 42.06 26.75 18.27
C ALA A 118 42.97 25.81 17.46
N VAL A 119 43.83 25.10 18.12
CA VAL A 119 44.89 24.25 17.49
C VAL A 119 44.90 22.86 18.13
N GLY A 120 44.91 21.84 17.31
CA GLY A 120 44.99 20.44 17.72
C GLY A 120 43.65 19.88 18.18
N ASN A 121 43.23 18.78 17.57
CA ASN A 121 42.02 18.05 17.89
C ASN A 121 40.76 18.93 18.11
N VAL A 122 40.63 19.97 17.28
CA VAL A 122 39.54 20.92 17.43
C VAL A 122 38.18 20.22 17.16
N ILE A 123 37.25 20.33 18.11
CA ILE A 123 35.88 19.85 17.99
C ILE A 123 34.93 21.01 18.26
N ILE A 124 34.04 21.28 17.34
CA ILE A 124 33.01 22.31 17.47
C ILE A 124 31.64 21.65 17.40
N LEU A 125 30.82 21.86 18.43
CA LEU A 125 29.42 21.48 18.44
C LEU A 125 28.58 22.72 18.14
N GLU A 126 27.85 22.70 17.03
CA GLU A 126 26.95 23.78 16.61
C GLU A 126 25.55 23.62 17.24
N GLU A 127 24.81 24.71 17.36
CA GLU A 127 23.40 24.70 17.85
C GLU A 127 22.49 23.77 17.03
N SER A 128 22.75 23.64 15.73
CA SER A 128 22.07 22.72 14.82
C SER A 128 22.26 21.24 15.13
N GLY A 129 23.16 20.89 16.06
CA GLY A 129 23.56 19.52 16.36
C GLY A 129 24.63 18.98 15.43
N ASN A 130 25.19 19.80 14.56
CA ASN A 130 26.34 19.40 13.73
C ASN A 130 27.62 19.38 14.57
N VAL A 131 28.47 18.39 14.32
CA VAL A 131 29.79 18.27 14.95
C VAL A 131 30.87 18.48 13.90
N VAL A 132 31.73 19.49 14.11
CA VAL A 132 32.84 19.81 13.21
C VAL A 132 34.15 19.42 13.88
N PHE A 133 34.97 18.63 13.21
CA PHE A 133 36.33 18.27 13.60
C PHE A 133 37.31 19.03 12.69
N SER A 134 38.39 19.57 13.24
CA SER A 134 39.39 20.30 12.48
C SER A 134 40.79 20.15 13.12
N ASP A 135 41.83 20.35 12.35
CA ASP A 135 43.19 20.44 12.90
C ASP A 135 43.51 21.86 13.40
N TYR A 136 42.88 22.88 12.77
CA TYR A 136 43.04 24.27 13.10
C TYR A 136 41.72 25.03 12.81
N ALA A 137 41.33 25.89 13.73
CA ALA A 137 40.18 26.81 13.56
C ALA A 137 40.56 28.21 14.05
N GLU A 138 40.26 29.20 13.24
CA GLU A 138 40.31 30.62 13.61
C GLU A 138 38.90 31.18 13.53
N LEU A 139 38.40 31.66 14.64
CA LEU A 139 37.03 32.13 14.81
C LEU A 139 37.03 33.62 15.21
N THR A 140 36.15 34.39 14.61
CA THR A 140 35.99 35.82 14.86
C THR A 140 34.51 36.16 15.04
N ASP A 141 34.21 37.40 15.39
CA ASP A 141 32.83 37.91 15.53
C ASP A 141 31.97 37.01 16.40
N LYS A 142 32.41 36.86 17.65
CA LYS A 142 31.70 35.98 18.63
C LYS A 142 31.56 34.53 18.18
N MET A 143 32.54 34.01 17.50
CA MET A 143 32.57 32.61 16.94
C MET A 143 31.61 32.40 15.77
N THR A 144 30.99 33.40 15.20
CA THR A 144 30.04 33.25 14.09
C THR A 144 30.73 33.21 12.73
N LYS A 145 31.96 33.73 12.59
CA LYS A 145 32.76 33.73 11.38
C LYS A 145 34.08 33.00 11.63
N GLY A 146 34.68 32.45 10.58
CA GLY A 146 36.01 31.85 10.73
C GLY A 146 36.47 31.03 9.55
N GLU A 147 37.73 30.61 9.66
CA GLU A 147 38.39 29.70 8.72
C GLU A 147 38.90 28.45 9.46
N MET A 148 38.78 27.29 8.81
CA MET A 148 39.21 26.01 9.38
C MET A 148 39.95 25.21 8.31
N GLN A 149 40.82 24.29 8.75
CA GLN A 149 41.61 23.44 7.87
C GLN A 149 41.39 21.97 8.19
N ASN A 150 41.38 21.15 7.15
CA ASN A 150 41.20 19.69 7.22
C ASN A 150 39.94 19.29 8.00
N ILE A 151 38.81 19.90 7.63
CA ILE A 151 37.58 19.70 8.36
C ILE A 151 36.93 18.34 8.04
N ARG A 152 36.22 17.84 9.04
CA ARG A 152 35.27 16.72 8.95
C ARG A 152 34.01 17.13 9.73
N ILE A 153 32.89 17.12 9.06
CA ILE A 153 31.58 17.50 9.65
C ILE A 153 30.71 16.25 9.69
N ILE A 154 30.09 16.01 10.82
CA ILE A 154 28.96 15.08 10.96
C ILE A 154 27.73 15.94 11.19
N MET A 155 26.81 15.93 10.24
CA MET A 155 25.56 16.67 10.35
C MET A 155 24.57 15.94 11.27
N ALA A 156 23.55 16.62 11.74
CA ALA A 156 22.54 16.08 12.65
C ALA A 156 21.80 14.84 12.10
N ASP A 157 21.66 14.74 10.79
CA ASP A 157 21.10 13.58 10.07
C ASP A 157 22.12 12.45 9.81
N LYS A 158 23.34 12.57 10.37
CA LYS A 158 24.52 11.69 10.21
C LYS A 158 25.22 11.79 8.85
N THR A 159 24.81 12.69 7.97
CA THR A 159 25.56 12.99 6.75
C THR A 159 26.96 13.50 7.07
N ARG A 160 27.92 13.12 6.26
CA ARG A 160 29.35 13.42 6.46
C ARG A 160 29.87 14.32 5.34
N ILE A 161 30.60 15.33 5.75
CA ILE A 161 31.34 16.23 4.83
C ILE A 161 32.78 16.28 5.28
N ALA A 162 33.71 16.18 4.35
CA ALA A 162 35.12 16.45 4.60
C ALA A 162 35.61 17.49 3.59
N ALA A 163 36.48 18.41 4.01
CA ALA A 163 37.06 19.40 3.10
C ALA A 163 38.43 19.84 3.55
N ARG A 164 39.26 20.30 2.58
CA ARG A 164 40.59 20.83 2.88
C ARG A 164 40.50 22.15 3.63
N THR A 165 39.66 23.07 3.17
CA THR A 165 39.41 24.34 3.84
C THR A 165 37.94 24.61 3.98
N PHE A 166 37.58 25.28 5.04
CA PHE A 166 36.24 25.74 5.36
C PHE A 166 36.31 27.22 5.76
N ARG A 167 35.40 28.02 5.19
CA ARG A 167 35.20 29.40 5.56
C ARG A 167 33.73 29.63 5.84
N ARG A 168 33.46 30.19 7.01
CA ARG A 168 32.13 30.67 7.40
C ARG A 168 32.14 32.22 7.31
N GLY A 169 31.30 32.76 6.47
CA GLY A 169 31.14 34.18 6.25
C GLY A 169 29.83 34.75 6.81
N ASP A 170 29.52 35.97 6.37
CA ASP A 170 28.23 36.63 6.69
C ASP A 170 27.05 35.80 6.16
N LYS A 171 25.89 35.95 6.83
CA LYS A 171 24.63 35.29 6.47
C LYS A 171 24.72 33.76 6.43
N ASP A 172 25.47 33.13 7.33
CA ASP A 172 25.61 31.69 7.44
C ASP A 172 26.03 30.97 6.15
N LYS A 173 26.70 31.65 5.22
CA LYS A 173 27.31 31.01 4.06
C LYS A 173 28.59 30.30 4.45
N LYS A 174 28.59 28.98 4.21
CA LYS A 174 29.72 28.10 4.47
C LYS A 174 30.35 27.67 3.14
N ILE A 175 31.60 28.03 2.90
CA ILE A 175 32.33 27.68 1.67
C ILE A 175 33.41 26.65 2.00
N MET A 176 33.40 25.56 1.27
CA MET A 176 34.34 24.46 1.43
C MET A 176 35.10 24.23 0.11
N THR A 177 36.40 23.96 0.19
CA THR A 177 37.19 23.63 -1.01
C THR A 177 37.73 22.21 -0.94
N TYR A 178 37.78 21.56 -2.09
CA TYR A 178 38.13 20.15 -2.22
C TYR A 178 37.34 19.29 -1.24
N ALA A 179 36.02 19.41 -1.36
CA ALA A 179 35.09 18.80 -0.44
C ALA A 179 34.56 17.44 -0.97
N VAL A 180 34.24 16.59 -0.02
CA VAL A 180 33.57 15.29 -0.23
C VAL A 180 32.34 15.25 0.65
N TYR A 181 31.21 14.92 0.04
CA TYR A 181 29.90 14.76 0.70
C TYR A 181 29.45 13.31 0.58
N SER A 182 29.00 12.70 1.66
CA SER A 182 28.37 11.36 1.63
C SER A 182 27.42 11.18 2.82
N PRO A 183 26.20 10.68 2.60
CA PRO A 183 25.29 10.28 3.68
C PRO A 183 25.53 8.84 4.14
N CYS A 184 26.40 8.09 3.43
CA CYS A 184 26.65 6.70 3.73
C CYS A 184 27.55 6.53 4.95
N ASP A 185 27.27 5.51 5.76
CA ASP A 185 28.18 5.13 6.84
C ASP A 185 29.52 4.62 6.29
N VAL A 186 30.59 5.12 6.84
CA VAL A 186 31.95 4.74 6.47
C VAL A 186 32.53 3.90 7.59
N CYS A 187 32.73 2.60 7.32
CA CYS A 187 33.52 1.77 8.21
C CYS A 187 35.01 2.13 8.07
N LYS A 188 35.82 1.93 9.12
CA LYS A 188 37.27 2.12 9.07
C LYS A 188 37.83 1.48 7.80
N ASP A 189 38.58 2.26 7.00
CA ASP A 189 39.33 1.85 5.81
C ASP A 189 38.50 1.47 4.57
N SER A 190 37.21 1.86 4.48
CA SER A 190 36.43 1.66 3.26
C SER A 190 35.87 2.99 2.69
N ASN A 191 35.86 3.09 1.37
CA ASN A 191 35.16 4.18 0.71
C ASN A 191 33.65 4.01 0.94
N PRO A 192 32.89 5.12 1.12
CA PRO A 192 31.45 5.06 1.17
C PRO A 192 30.87 4.43 -0.11
N LEU A 193 29.66 3.88 -0.04
CA LEU A 193 29.03 3.29 -1.22
C LEU A 193 28.94 4.31 -2.35
N TRP A 194 28.58 5.56 -2.01
CA TRP A 194 28.68 6.68 -2.94
C TRP A 194 29.07 7.98 -2.24
N GLN A 195 29.72 8.85 -2.99
CA GLN A 195 30.13 10.17 -2.53
C GLN A 195 30.16 11.17 -3.68
N ILE A 196 29.97 12.44 -3.35
CA ILE A 196 30.16 13.56 -4.28
C ILE A 196 31.47 14.25 -3.90
N LYS A 197 32.45 14.26 -4.81
CA LYS A 197 33.65 15.10 -4.70
C LYS A 197 33.46 16.34 -5.50
N ALA A 198 33.80 17.50 -4.95
CA ALA A 198 33.72 18.77 -5.65
C ALA A 198 34.92 19.67 -5.34
N ARG A 199 35.27 20.51 -6.31
CA ARG A 199 36.32 21.51 -6.11
C ARG A 199 35.90 22.58 -5.12
N LYS A 200 34.62 23.00 -5.18
CA LYS A 200 34.03 23.97 -4.25
C LYS A 200 32.62 23.48 -3.89
N VAL A 201 32.28 23.58 -2.61
CA VAL A 201 30.93 23.42 -2.09
C VAL A 201 30.54 24.65 -1.33
N GLU A 202 29.39 25.19 -1.63
CA GLU A 202 28.81 26.36 -0.93
C GLU A 202 27.50 25.88 -0.29
N HIS A 203 27.46 25.92 1.04
CA HIS A 203 26.24 25.65 1.81
C HIS A 203 25.65 26.98 2.23
N ASN A 204 24.47 27.31 1.76
CA ASN A 204 23.71 28.49 2.15
C ASN A 204 22.62 28.05 3.14
N ALA A 205 22.79 28.38 4.40
CA ALA A 205 21.85 28.01 5.45
C ALA A 205 20.51 28.76 5.37
N GLU A 206 20.51 30.01 4.81
CA GLU A 206 19.29 30.78 4.60
C GLU A 206 18.39 30.17 3.54
N ASP A 207 18.96 29.76 2.40
CA ASP A 207 18.24 29.07 1.30
C ASP A 207 18.12 27.58 1.51
N GLN A 208 18.80 27.03 2.53
CA GLN A 208 18.89 25.61 2.83
C GLN A 208 19.37 24.77 1.64
N ASP A 209 20.42 25.23 0.96
CA ASP A 209 20.95 24.67 -0.27
C ASP A 209 22.43 24.37 -0.20
N MET A 210 22.81 23.30 -0.89
CA MET A 210 24.20 22.95 -1.14
C MET A 210 24.51 23.03 -2.64
N HIS A 211 25.41 23.92 -3.02
CA HIS A 211 25.85 24.13 -4.39
C HIS A 211 27.28 23.60 -4.58
N TYR A 212 27.47 22.82 -5.62
CA TYR A 212 28.73 22.17 -5.96
C TYR A 212 29.23 22.69 -7.29
N GLN A 213 30.53 22.97 -7.36
CA GLN A 213 31.22 23.31 -8.59
C GLN A 213 32.24 22.23 -8.92
N ASN A 214 32.27 21.76 -10.18
CA ASN A 214 33.07 20.63 -10.66
C ASN A 214 32.87 19.41 -9.77
N ALA A 215 31.64 18.90 -9.77
CA ALA A 215 31.22 17.76 -8.96
C ALA A 215 31.39 16.44 -9.72
N THR A 216 31.90 15.44 -9.03
CA THR A 216 32.03 14.07 -9.52
C THR A 216 31.31 13.16 -8.55
N LEU A 217 30.34 12.40 -9.04
CA LEU A 217 29.71 11.29 -8.29
C LEU A 217 30.61 10.07 -8.42
N GLU A 218 31.03 9.52 -7.29
CA GLU A 218 31.81 8.29 -7.21
C GLU A 218 31.00 7.20 -6.51
N VAL A 219 31.11 5.97 -7.01
CA VAL A 219 30.59 4.75 -6.39
C VAL A 219 31.78 3.88 -5.97
N LYS A 220 31.92 3.61 -4.67
CA LYS A 220 33.10 2.93 -4.08
C LYS A 220 34.42 3.52 -4.52
N GLY A 221 34.50 4.84 -4.71
CA GLY A 221 35.70 5.55 -5.14
C GLY A 221 35.92 5.57 -6.66
N VAL A 222 35.05 4.93 -7.46
CA VAL A 222 35.09 4.97 -8.94
C VAL A 222 34.23 6.11 -9.44
N PRO A 223 34.77 7.07 -10.23
CA PRO A 223 33.97 8.16 -10.80
C PRO A 223 32.98 7.61 -11.86
N VAL A 224 31.69 7.86 -11.65
CA VAL A 224 30.62 7.37 -12.55
C VAL A 224 29.89 8.50 -13.27
N PHE A 225 29.91 9.73 -12.73
CA PHE A 225 29.24 10.87 -13.33
C PHE A 225 29.96 12.17 -12.95
N TYR A 226 30.10 13.09 -13.91
CA TYR A 226 30.67 14.43 -13.71
C TYR A 226 29.68 15.49 -14.14
N THR A 227 29.61 16.58 -13.37
CA THR A 227 28.86 17.78 -13.74
C THR A 227 29.62 19.05 -13.31
N PRO A 228 29.65 20.10 -14.14
CA PRO A 228 30.26 21.35 -13.74
C PRO A 228 29.51 22.06 -12.59
N PHE A 229 28.20 21.85 -12.51
CA PHE A 229 27.35 22.40 -11.44
C PHE A 229 26.35 21.36 -10.98
N LEU A 230 26.21 21.22 -9.67
CA LEU A 230 25.20 20.41 -9.00
C LEU A 230 24.64 21.22 -7.84
N SER A 231 23.36 21.11 -7.58
CA SER A 231 22.78 21.58 -6.33
C SER A 231 21.77 20.57 -5.80
N HIS A 232 21.71 20.47 -4.50
CA HIS A 232 20.66 19.71 -3.81
C HIS A 232 20.30 20.43 -2.51
N PRO A 233 19.09 20.20 -1.97
CA PRO A 233 18.70 20.77 -0.70
C PRO A 233 19.57 20.24 0.44
N ASP A 234 19.73 21.05 1.47
CA ASP A 234 20.29 20.62 2.74
C ASP A 234 19.47 19.41 3.27
N PRO A 235 20.11 18.43 3.91
CA PRO A 235 19.42 17.24 4.45
C PRO A 235 18.27 17.54 5.43
N THR A 236 18.22 18.75 5.99
CA THR A 236 17.11 19.18 6.86
C THR A 236 15.84 19.53 6.08
N VAL A 237 15.94 19.78 4.79
CA VAL A 237 14.83 20.11 3.90
C VAL A 237 14.09 18.83 3.50
N LYS A 238 12.87 18.69 3.98
CA LYS A 238 12.05 17.51 3.69
C LYS A 238 11.50 17.46 2.27
N ARG A 239 11.37 18.62 1.59
CA ARG A 239 10.69 18.72 0.30
C ARG A 239 11.19 19.90 -0.52
N ARG A 240 11.68 19.65 -1.74
CA ARG A 240 12.15 20.68 -2.66
C ARG A 240 12.01 20.25 -4.12
N SER A 241 11.84 21.22 -5.03
CA SER A 241 11.85 20.99 -6.47
C SER A 241 13.23 20.60 -6.98
N GLY A 242 13.30 19.63 -7.89
CA GLY A 242 14.55 19.19 -8.49
C GLY A 242 14.42 17.93 -9.34
N PHE A 243 15.51 17.61 -10.03
CA PHE A 243 15.61 16.35 -10.77
C PHE A 243 15.86 15.19 -9.83
N LEU A 244 15.16 14.10 -10.08
CA LEU A 244 15.36 12.81 -9.39
C LEU A 244 16.14 11.86 -10.30
N PHE A 245 16.65 10.78 -9.71
CA PHE A 245 17.35 9.76 -10.50
C PHE A 245 16.44 9.12 -11.53
N PRO A 246 16.90 8.97 -12.77
CA PRO A 246 16.11 8.34 -13.82
C PRO A 246 15.93 6.84 -13.54
N ARG A 247 14.84 6.28 -14.06
CA ARG A 247 14.61 4.83 -14.11
C ARG A 247 14.95 4.32 -15.49
N ILE A 248 15.54 3.13 -15.55
CA ILE A 248 15.87 2.44 -16.79
C ILE A 248 14.99 1.19 -16.86
N SER A 249 14.36 0.98 -17.99
CA SER A 249 13.53 -0.21 -18.26
C SER A 249 13.64 -0.63 -19.72
N SER A 250 13.21 -1.83 -20.00
CA SER A 250 13.04 -2.34 -21.35
C SER A 250 11.89 -3.34 -21.36
N ASN A 251 11.05 -3.26 -22.37
CA ASN A 251 10.05 -4.26 -22.69
C ASN A 251 9.86 -4.30 -24.21
N LYS A 252 9.06 -5.24 -24.70
CA LYS A 252 8.86 -5.45 -26.14
C LYS A 252 8.25 -4.24 -26.85
N TYR A 253 7.32 -3.54 -26.22
CA TYR A 253 6.64 -2.38 -26.81
C TYR A 253 7.52 -1.12 -26.83
N LEU A 254 8.24 -0.86 -25.75
CA LEU A 254 9.04 0.36 -25.59
C LEU A 254 10.44 0.23 -26.20
N GLY A 255 10.97 -1.00 -26.39
CA GLY A 255 12.39 -1.19 -26.56
C GLY A 255 13.16 -0.80 -25.30
N GLY A 256 14.30 -0.15 -25.45
CA GLY A 256 15.02 0.47 -24.33
C GLY A 256 14.36 1.79 -23.93
N ALA A 257 14.15 2.02 -22.64
CA ALA A 257 13.48 3.20 -22.12
C ALA A 257 14.19 3.81 -20.93
N ILE A 258 14.24 5.14 -20.89
CA ILE A 258 14.72 5.95 -19.78
C ILE A 258 13.60 6.87 -19.34
N GLN A 259 13.20 6.78 -18.08
CA GLN A 259 12.23 7.68 -17.48
C GLN A 259 12.95 8.78 -16.70
N GLY A 260 12.93 10.00 -17.25
CA GLY A 260 13.37 11.21 -16.57
C GLY A 260 12.36 11.59 -15.48
N GLN A 261 12.81 12.27 -14.43
CA GLN A 261 11.91 12.67 -13.35
C GLN A 261 12.30 14.08 -12.86
N TYR A 262 11.33 14.98 -12.86
CA TYR A 262 11.46 16.30 -12.26
C TYR A 262 10.33 16.50 -11.25
N PHE A 263 10.68 16.62 -9.99
CA PHE A 263 9.74 16.91 -8.92
C PHE A 263 9.60 18.43 -8.73
N TRP A 264 8.39 18.92 -8.78
CA TRP A 264 8.05 20.32 -8.56
C TRP A 264 7.23 20.45 -7.27
N ALA A 265 7.86 20.95 -6.21
CA ALA A 265 7.18 21.34 -4.97
C ALA A 265 6.54 22.72 -5.22
N ILE A 266 5.26 22.76 -5.57
CA ILE A 266 4.51 23.97 -5.87
C ILE A 266 4.25 24.76 -4.58
N SER A 267 3.88 24.03 -3.51
CA SER A 267 3.72 24.56 -2.16
C SER A 267 3.96 23.43 -1.15
N ASP A 268 3.86 23.72 0.15
CA ASP A 268 4.01 22.70 1.20
C ASP A 268 2.98 21.56 1.09
N GLN A 269 1.86 21.83 0.44
CA GLN A 269 0.72 20.92 0.33
C GLN A 269 0.44 20.48 -1.11
N GLU A 270 1.24 20.93 -2.08
CA GLU A 270 1.00 20.71 -3.49
C GLU A 270 2.29 20.38 -4.24
N ASP A 271 2.27 19.33 -5.04
CA ASP A 271 3.39 18.94 -5.88
C ASP A 271 2.95 18.36 -7.24
N PHE A 272 3.89 18.43 -8.15
CA PHE A 272 3.78 17.80 -9.45
C PHE A 272 5.10 17.08 -9.79
N LEU A 273 5.00 15.82 -10.14
CA LEU A 273 6.11 15.03 -10.67
C LEU A 273 5.94 14.93 -12.19
N PHE A 274 6.80 15.57 -12.94
CA PHE A 274 6.92 15.36 -14.38
C PHE A 274 7.91 14.23 -14.64
N ASN A 275 7.46 13.12 -15.23
CA ASN A 275 8.27 11.92 -15.38
C ASN A 275 8.18 11.28 -16.76
N PRO A 276 8.54 12.01 -17.85
CA PRO A 276 8.47 11.50 -19.22
C PRO A 276 9.33 10.26 -19.40
N ILE A 277 8.85 9.34 -20.25
CA ILE A 277 9.56 8.14 -20.66
C ILE A 277 10.08 8.38 -22.08
N ILE A 278 11.40 8.26 -22.27
CA ILE A 278 12.06 8.33 -23.57
C ILE A 278 12.34 6.88 -23.99
N SER A 279 11.64 6.43 -25.01
CA SER A 279 11.66 5.06 -25.55
C SER A 279 12.38 5.04 -26.89
N SER A 280 13.16 3.97 -27.16
CA SER A 280 13.81 3.79 -28.46
C SER A 280 12.81 3.56 -29.60
N ASP A 281 11.68 2.89 -29.32
CA ASP A 281 10.75 2.44 -30.36
C ASP A 281 9.52 3.34 -30.46
N LYS A 282 9.08 3.95 -29.36
CA LYS A 282 7.84 4.76 -29.28
C LYS A 282 8.08 6.27 -29.10
N GLY A 283 9.34 6.70 -28.99
CA GLY A 283 9.67 8.11 -28.81
C GLY A 283 9.37 8.59 -27.39
N ILE A 284 8.75 9.75 -27.24
CA ILE A 284 8.50 10.36 -25.93
C ILE A 284 7.06 10.10 -25.48
N ILE A 285 6.91 9.46 -24.32
CA ILE A 285 5.66 9.31 -23.59
C ILE A 285 5.66 10.36 -22.48
N TYR A 286 4.74 11.30 -22.55
CA TYR A 286 4.57 12.31 -21.52
C TYR A 286 3.82 11.70 -20.35
N SER A 287 4.38 11.76 -19.14
CA SER A 287 3.70 11.28 -17.96
C SER A 287 3.96 12.19 -16.76
N GLY A 288 3.05 12.18 -15.81
CA GLY A 288 3.13 12.99 -14.61
C GLY A 288 2.22 12.52 -13.49
N ALA A 289 2.53 12.98 -12.29
CA ALA A 289 1.73 12.76 -11.09
C ALA A 289 1.55 14.08 -10.34
N TYR A 290 0.33 14.37 -9.94
CA TYR A 290 -0.07 15.55 -9.20
C TYR A 290 -0.65 15.17 -7.86
N ASN A 291 -0.28 15.88 -6.79
CA ASN A 291 -0.84 15.71 -5.46
C ASN A 291 -1.13 17.07 -4.84
N LYS A 292 -2.28 17.16 -4.18
CA LYS A 292 -2.66 18.34 -3.40
C LYS A 292 -3.41 17.93 -2.14
N TYR A 293 -2.96 18.43 -1.01
CA TYR A 293 -3.59 18.27 0.29
C TYR A 293 -4.32 19.56 0.68
N PHE A 294 -5.54 19.41 1.16
CA PHE A 294 -6.38 20.46 1.74
C PHE A 294 -6.57 20.17 3.22
N THR A 295 -7.06 21.13 3.97
CA THR A 295 -7.34 20.94 5.40
C THR A 295 -8.26 19.74 5.69
N ARG A 296 -9.22 19.47 4.79
CA ARG A 296 -10.22 18.42 4.93
C ARG A 296 -10.21 17.40 3.78
N GLY A 297 -9.10 17.25 3.10
CA GLY A 297 -9.07 16.30 2.01
C GLY A 297 -7.77 16.30 1.21
N HIS A 298 -7.73 15.47 0.19
CA HIS A 298 -6.62 15.43 -0.74
C HIS A 298 -7.08 14.99 -2.13
N VAL A 299 -6.31 15.39 -3.13
CA VAL A 299 -6.46 14.97 -4.52
C VAL A 299 -5.11 14.47 -5.01
N SER A 300 -5.11 13.33 -5.67
CA SER A 300 -3.96 12.82 -6.41
C SER A 300 -4.39 12.43 -7.82
N ALA A 301 -3.53 12.68 -8.81
CA ALA A 301 -3.78 12.28 -10.17
C ALA A 301 -2.47 11.83 -10.82
N THR A 302 -2.50 10.73 -11.55
CA THR A 302 -1.40 10.26 -12.38
C THR A 302 -1.91 10.02 -13.78
N GLY A 303 -1.09 10.30 -14.79
CA GLY A 303 -1.49 10.06 -16.15
C GLY A 303 -0.32 10.04 -17.10
N SER A 304 -0.56 9.44 -18.26
CA SER A 304 0.39 9.44 -19.35
C SER A 304 -0.30 9.56 -20.69
N PHE A 305 0.46 10.05 -21.67
CA PHE A 305 -0.03 10.30 -23.00
C PHE A 305 1.09 10.12 -24.02
N LEU A 306 0.76 9.49 -25.14
CA LEU A 306 1.62 9.43 -26.31
C LEU A 306 0.78 9.50 -27.60
N ARG A 307 1.42 9.91 -28.68
CA ARG A 307 0.94 9.65 -30.02
C ARG A 307 1.76 8.49 -30.58
N ASP A 308 1.13 7.33 -30.71
CA ASP A 308 1.82 6.12 -31.19
C ASP A 308 2.40 6.35 -32.59
N PRO A 309 3.72 6.19 -32.80
CA PRO A 309 4.34 6.46 -34.10
C PRO A 309 3.92 5.47 -35.19
N ASP A 310 3.46 4.27 -34.84
CA ASP A 310 3.07 3.24 -35.80
C ASP A 310 1.61 3.41 -36.24
N THR A 311 0.69 3.46 -35.27
CA THR A 311 -0.75 3.59 -35.56
C THR A 311 -1.22 5.02 -35.78
N LYS A 312 -0.42 6.02 -35.39
CA LYS A 312 -0.74 7.47 -35.36
C LYS A 312 -1.88 7.84 -34.39
N GLU A 313 -2.34 6.90 -33.61
CA GLU A 313 -3.40 7.12 -32.62
C GLU A 313 -2.91 7.81 -31.37
N HIS A 314 -3.80 8.52 -30.72
CA HIS A 314 -3.56 9.12 -29.41
C HIS A 314 -3.94 8.11 -28.34
N ARG A 315 -2.96 7.72 -27.52
CA ARG A 315 -3.13 6.75 -26.45
C ARG A 315 -2.76 7.37 -25.10
N GLY A 316 -3.45 6.99 -24.03
CA GLY A 316 -3.18 7.54 -22.71
C GLY A 316 -4.00 6.90 -21.60
N ASN A 317 -3.64 7.25 -20.37
CA ASN A 317 -4.40 6.88 -19.17
C ASN A 317 -4.49 8.05 -18.19
N ILE A 318 -5.48 7.97 -17.33
CA ILE A 318 -5.60 8.81 -16.14
C ILE A 318 -6.10 7.98 -14.97
N PHE A 319 -5.40 8.07 -13.84
CA PHE A 319 -5.82 7.57 -12.54
C PHE A 319 -5.86 8.76 -11.59
N ALA A 320 -7.04 9.08 -11.06
CA ALA A 320 -7.20 10.21 -10.17
C ALA A 320 -8.06 9.81 -8.97
N TYR A 321 -7.59 10.14 -7.79
CA TYR A 321 -8.29 9.93 -6.54
C TYR A 321 -8.47 11.27 -5.84
N GLY A 322 -9.67 11.50 -5.34
CA GLY A 322 -9.99 12.67 -4.54
C GLY A 322 -10.88 12.29 -3.37
N ARG A 323 -10.58 12.83 -2.20
CA ARG A 323 -11.42 12.70 -1.00
C ARG A 323 -11.51 14.05 -0.30
N TYR A 324 -12.73 14.44 0.06
CA TYR A 324 -12.99 15.69 0.75
C TYR A 324 -14.06 15.52 1.82
N GLU A 325 -13.75 15.85 3.05
CA GLU A 325 -14.68 15.87 4.18
C GLU A 325 -15.43 17.22 4.17
N ILE A 326 -16.65 17.22 3.65
CA ILE A 326 -17.50 18.42 3.54
C ILE A 326 -17.77 18.98 4.94
N ASN A 327 -18.13 18.07 5.85
CA ASN A 327 -18.31 18.33 7.27
C ASN A 327 -18.12 17.02 8.05
N ASP A 328 -18.43 17.01 9.33
CA ASP A 328 -18.25 15.85 10.22
C ASP A 328 -19.16 14.66 9.86
N TYR A 329 -20.18 14.87 9.03
CA TYR A 329 -21.15 13.87 8.62
C TYR A 329 -21.03 13.44 7.16
N TRP A 330 -20.50 14.30 6.28
CA TRP A 330 -20.50 14.07 4.84
C TRP A 330 -19.09 14.05 4.25
N VAL A 331 -18.84 13.02 3.47
CA VAL A 331 -17.59 12.81 2.73
C VAL A 331 -17.91 12.63 1.25
N ALA A 332 -17.23 13.39 0.40
CA ALA A 332 -17.19 13.16 -1.04
C ALA A 332 -15.89 12.46 -1.41
N ASP A 333 -15.98 11.42 -2.21
CA ASP A 333 -14.79 10.76 -2.78
C ASP A 333 -14.99 10.44 -4.26
N THR A 334 -13.89 10.42 -5.00
CA THR A 334 -13.88 10.02 -6.40
C THR A 334 -12.62 9.22 -6.69
N ASP A 335 -12.76 8.18 -7.48
CA ASP A 335 -11.67 7.33 -7.98
C ASP A 335 -11.88 7.17 -9.50
N ILE A 336 -11.13 7.91 -10.30
CA ILE A 336 -11.20 7.89 -11.75
C ILE A 336 -10.09 7.01 -12.29
N ASN A 337 -10.47 5.98 -13.03
CA ASN A 337 -9.56 5.03 -13.65
C ASN A 337 -9.93 4.84 -15.12
N TYR A 338 -9.10 5.34 -15.99
CA TYR A 338 -9.37 5.29 -17.43
C TYR A 338 -8.10 5.01 -18.24
N ALA A 339 -8.22 4.22 -19.28
CA ALA A 339 -7.22 4.01 -20.32
C ALA A 339 -7.88 4.11 -21.71
N SER A 340 -7.17 4.62 -22.68
CA SER A 340 -7.65 4.80 -24.06
C SER A 340 -8.10 3.48 -24.69
N ASP A 341 -7.29 2.46 -24.51
CA ASP A 341 -7.47 1.12 -25.07
C ASP A 341 -7.08 0.02 -24.07
N SER A 342 -7.36 -1.22 -24.42
CA SER A 342 -7.16 -2.37 -23.54
C SER A 342 -5.70 -2.77 -23.36
N ALA A 343 -4.81 -2.42 -24.29
CA ALA A 343 -3.40 -2.81 -24.26
C ALA A 343 -2.50 -1.75 -23.62
N TYR A 344 -2.93 -0.48 -23.57
CA TYR A 344 -2.08 0.64 -23.16
C TYR A 344 -1.35 0.46 -21.83
N LEU A 345 -2.06 -0.04 -20.82
CA LEU A 345 -1.45 -0.24 -19.50
C LEU A 345 -0.43 -1.38 -19.48
N LYS A 346 -0.68 -2.43 -20.27
CA LYS A 346 0.25 -3.56 -20.45
C LYS A 346 1.50 -3.13 -21.22
N ASP A 347 1.33 -2.45 -22.33
CA ASP A 347 2.40 -1.96 -23.20
C ASP A 347 3.41 -1.09 -22.47
N LEU A 348 2.93 -0.26 -21.55
CA LEU A 348 3.78 0.63 -20.75
C LEU A 348 4.13 0.08 -19.36
N SER A 349 3.71 -1.14 -19.03
CA SER A 349 3.90 -1.75 -17.69
C SER A 349 3.40 -0.85 -16.55
N LEU A 350 2.24 -0.22 -16.76
CA LEU A 350 1.62 0.72 -15.80
C LEU A 350 0.82 -0.03 -14.72
N PRO A 351 0.49 0.63 -13.60
CA PRO A 351 -0.41 0.07 -12.60
C PRO A 351 -1.74 -0.40 -13.21
N LYS A 352 -2.36 -1.43 -12.63
CA LYS A 352 -3.63 -2.03 -13.10
C LYS A 352 -3.56 -2.69 -14.49
N LYS A 353 -2.36 -2.98 -14.98
CA LYS A 353 -2.17 -3.64 -16.30
C LYS A 353 -2.83 -5.02 -16.39
N ASP A 354 -2.99 -5.71 -15.26
CA ASP A 354 -3.53 -7.07 -15.18
C ASP A 354 -5.02 -7.11 -14.80
N ASP A 355 -5.64 -5.95 -14.58
CA ASP A 355 -7.06 -5.85 -14.30
C ASP A 355 -7.87 -6.18 -15.56
N SER A 356 -8.97 -6.91 -15.40
CA SER A 356 -9.89 -7.19 -16.52
C SER A 356 -10.72 -5.97 -16.91
N TRP A 357 -10.92 -5.02 -16.00
CA TRP A 357 -11.59 -3.74 -16.21
C TRP A 357 -11.13 -2.70 -15.20
N LEU A 358 -11.27 -1.43 -15.57
CA LEU A 358 -11.08 -0.29 -14.68
C LEU A 358 -12.43 0.22 -14.19
N THR A 359 -12.55 0.44 -12.89
CA THR A 359 -13.74 1.03 -12.29
C THR A 359 -13.47 2.49 -11.94
N SER A 360 -14.28 3.40 -12.48
CA SER A 360 -14.35 4.78 -12.03
C SER A 360 -15.58 4.95 -11.15
N ARG A 361 -15.41 5.62 -10.01
CA ARG A 361 -16.48 5.86 -9.03
C ARG A 361 -16.46 7.32 -8.58
N ALA A 362 -17.64 7.89 -8.44
CA ALA A 362 -17.85 9.13 -7.68
C ALA A 362 -18.88 8.86 -6.60
N SER A 363 -18.64 9.32 -5.38
CA SER A 363 -19.54 9.08 -4.27
C SER A 363 -19.64 10.27 -3.32
N LEU A 364 -20.85 10.43 -2.77
CA LEU A 364 -21.16 11.32 -1.65
C LEU A 364 -21.74 10.46 -0.53
N GLN A 365 -21.05 10.35 0.59
CA GLN A 365 -21.42 9.48 1.70
C GLN A 365 -21.72 10.30 2.94
N GLY A 366 -22.82 9.97 3.61
CA GLY A 366 -23.27 10.60 4.84
C GLY A 366 -23.36 9.60 5.98
N PHE A 367 -22.84 9.97 7.15
CA PHE A 367 -22.82 9.17 8.37
C PHE A 367 -23.40 10.00 9.53
N ASP A 368 -24.48 9.55 10.11
CA ASP A 368 -25.05 10.19 11.30
C ASP A 368 -25.57 9.13 12.28
N ASN A 369 -24.83 8.91 13.36
CA ASN A 369 -25.13 7.93 14.40
C ASN A 369 -25.41 6.52 13.84
N ARG A 370 -26.70 6.21 13.61
CA ARG A 370 -27.19 4.91 13.10
C ARG A 370 -27.71 5.00 11.66
N ASN A 371 -27.45 6.11 11.00
CA ASN A 371 -27.87 6.36 9.63
C ASN A 371 -26.64 6.37 8.71
N TYR A 372 -26.81 5.78 7.57
CA TYR A 372 -25.86 5.86 6.46
C TYR A 372 -26.61 6.20 5.20
N ALA A 373 -26.07 7.11 4.40
CA ALA A 373 -26.59 7.43 3.07
C ALA A 373 -25.43 7.52 2.08
N ALA A 374 -25.61 7.02 0.87
CA ALA A 374 -24.64 7.18 -0.20
C ALA A 374 -25.32 7.47 -1.52
N LEU A 375 -24.79 8.43 -2.26
CA LEU A 375 -25.12 8.69 -3.66
C LEU A 375 -23.87 8.39 -4.47
N GLU A 376 -23.96 7.50 -5.45
CA GLU A 376 -22.83 6.96 -6.18
C GLU A 376 -23.10 6.93 -7.68
N ALA A 377 -22.00 6.99 -8.44
CA ALA A 377 -21.99 6.78 -9.87
C ALA A 377 -20.81 5.90 -10.24
N TYR A 378 -21.01 4.98 -11.18
CA TYR A 378 -19.96 4.06 -11.65
C TYR A 378 -19.87 4.05 -13.16
N TYR A 379 -18.63 4.01 -13.63
CA TYR A 379 -18.28 3.80 -15.02
C TYR A 379 -17.20 2.73 -15.11
N TYR A 380 -17.36 1.78 -16.05
CA TYR A 380 -16.43 0.69 -16.25
C TYR A 380 -15.77 0.79 -17.61
N LYS A 381 -14.44 0.63 -17.64
CA LYS A 381 -13.65 0.51 -18.86
C LYS A 381 -13.08 -0.92 -18.92
N ILE A 382 -13.52 -1.70 -19.90
CA ILE A 382 -13.04 -3.07 -20.08
C ILE A 382 -11.63 -3.07 -20.66
N LEU A 383 -10.74 -3.86 -20.08
CA LEU A 383 -9.37 -4.10 -20.54
C LEU A 383 -9.19 -5.53 -21.09
N SER A 384 -10.05 -6.46 -20.71
CA SER A 384 -9.99 -7.84 -21.18
C SER A 384 -10.39 -7.95 -22.64
N TYR A 385 -9.61 -8.68 -23.45
CA TYR A 385 -9.91 -8.94 -24.85
C TYR A 385 -11.17 -9.80 -25.07
N ASN A 386 -11.54 -10.58 -24.07
CA ASN A 386 -12.74 -11.45 -24.12
C ASN A 386 -14.04 -10.69 -23.92
N LEU A 387 -13.98 -9.43 -23.50
CA LEU A 387 -15.11 -8.61 -23.14
C LEU A 387 -15.16 -7.35 -24.02
N ARG A 388 -16.34 -6.87 -24.34
CA ARG A 388 -16.49 -5.64 -25.12
C ARG A 388 -16.76 -4.46 -24.19
N ASN A 389 -16.18 -3.30 -24.48
CA ASN A 389 -16.47 -2.07 -23.72
C ASN A 389 -17.95 -1.68 -23.71
N THR A 390 -18.65 -2.09 -24.72
CA THR A 390 -20.07 -1.85 -24.92
C THR A 390 -20.96 -2.71 -24.04
N ASP A 391 -20.43 -3.84 -23.54
CA ASP A 391 -21.14 -4.72 -22.58
C ASP A 391 -21.01 -4.21 -21.14
N ALA A 392 -20.17 -3.18 -20.90
CA ALA A 392 -19.96 -2.63 -19.58
C ALA A 392 -21.15 -1.72 -19.18
N PRO A 393 -21.71 -1.91 -17.97
CA PRO A 393 -22.80 -1.06 -17.50
C PRO A 393 -22.29 0.34 -17.12
N ILE A 394 -23.19 1.32 -17.25
CA ILE A 394 -23.04 2.63 -16.61
C ILE A 394 -24.11 2.68 -15.51
N VAL A 395 -23.70 2.95 -14.28
CA VAL A 395 -24.62 3.04 -13.14
C VAL A 395 -24.70 4.50 -12.68
N LEU A 396 -25.86 5.12 -12.92
CA LEU A 396 -26.06 6.54 -12.62
C LEU A 396 -27.54 6.91 -12.57
N PRO A 397 -28.08 7.41 -11.45
CA PRO A 397 -27.49 7.38 -10.11
C PRO A 397 -27.67 6.03 -9.41
N MET A 398 -26.86 5.78 -8.40
CA MET A 398 -27.11 4.75 -7.40
C MET A 398 -27.22 5.43 -6.04
N PHE A 399 -28.34 5.24 -5.35
CA PHE A 399 -28.58 5.77 -4.01
C PHE A 399 -28.82 4.63 -3.04
N SER A 400 -28.21 4.70 -1.86
CA SER A 400 -28.43 3.77 -0.76
C SER A 400 -28.64 4.53 0.55
N TYR A 401 -29.56 4.02 1.37
CA TYR A 401 -29.80 4.54 2.73
C TYR A 401 -30.03 3.38 3.68
N GLU A 402 -29.31 3.35 4.78
CA GLU A 402 -29.51 2.40 5.86
C GLU A 402 -29.78 3.12 7.18
N ASN A 403 -30.75 2.61 7.94
CA ASN A 403 -31.09 3.10 9.25
C ASN A 403 -31.26 1.93 10.22
N TYR A 404 -30.75 2.10 11.44
CA TYR A 404 -30.94 1.17 12.54
C TYR A 404 -31.69 1.88 13.67
N SER A 405 -32.83 1.32 14.09
CA SER A 405 -33.56 1.85 15.24
C SER A 405 -32.78 1.63 16.55
N THR A 406 -33.13 2.37 17.57
CA THR A 406 -32.69 2.05 18.93
C THR A 406 -33.26 0.71 19.37
N PRO A 407 -32.49 -0.18 20.03
CA PRO A 407 -33.02 -1.41 20.57
C PRO A 407 -34.09 -1.17 21.63
N THR A 408 -35.15 -1.99 21.59
CA THR A 408 -36.17 -2.04 22.61
C THR A 408 -35.66 -2.60 23.95
N LYS A 409 -36.48 -2.62 24.99
CA LYS A 409 -36.17 -3.24 26.30
C LYS A 409 -35.75 -4.73 26.17
N PHE A 410 -36.24 -5.41 25.14
CA PHE A 410 -35.93 -6.81 24.86
C PHE A 410 -34.76 -6.98 23.86
N GLY A 411 -34.09 -5.89 23.48
CA GLY A 411 -33.00 -5.90 22.54
C GLY A 411 -33.43 -5.94 21.05
N ALA A 412 -34.71 -5.96 20.75
CA ALA A 412 -35.20 -5.95 19.37
C ALA A 412 -34.95 -4.60 18.70
N TYR A 413 -34.57 -4.62 17.43
CA TYR A 413 -34.33 -3.42 16.61
C TYR A 413 -34.78 -3.64 15.17
N ASN A 414 -35.11 -2.53 14.48
CA ASN A 414 -35.37 -2.52 13.06
C ASN A 414 -34.14 -2.07 12.27
N LYS A 415 -33.87 -2.76 11.17
CA LYS A 415 -32.97 -2.31 10.12
C LYS A 415 -33.81 -2.00 8.88
N ASN A 416 -33.75 -0.76 8.41
CA ASN A 416 -34.41 -0.31 7.18
C ASN A 416 -33.30 -0.03 6.15
N THR A 417 -33.42 -0.60 4.97
CA THR A 417 -32.53 -0.34 3.85
C THR A 417 -33.37 0.11 2.66
N PHE A 418 -32.99 1.23 2.07
CA PHE A 418 -33.54 1.74 0.82
C PHE A 418 -32.42 1.79 -0.23
N SER A 419 -32.71 1.36 -1.44
CA SER A 419 -31.78 1.40 -2.57
C SER A 419 -32.52 1.82 -3.83
N MET A 420 -31.88 2.70 -4.59
CA MET A 420 -32.29 3.05 -5.95
C MET A 420 -31.06 2.91 -6.86
N ALA A 421 -31.24 2.33 -8.03
CA ALA A 421 -30.17 2.21 -9.02
C ALA A 421 -30.74 2.34 -10.43
N SER A 422 -29.99 3.04 -11.30
CA SER A 422 -30.24 3.07 -12.74
C SER A 422 -29.02 2.51 -13.45
N VAL A 423 -29.23 1.50 -14.27
CA VAL A 423 -28.17 0.77 -15.01
C VAL A 423 -28.48 0.85 -16.49
N PHE A 424 -27.48 1.19 -17.29
CA PHE A 424 -27.59 1.36 -18.73
C PHE A 424 -26.49 0.56 -19.43
N HIS A 425 -26.85 -0.19 -20.48
CA HIS A 425 -25.91 -0.88 -21.37
C HIS A 425 -25.95 -0.25 -22.76
N LYS A 426 -24.77 0.18 -23.24
CA LYS A 426 -24.68 0.99 -24.45
C LYS A 426 -24.99 0.21 -25.73
N ASP A 427 -24.55 -1.06 -25.83
CA ASP A 427 -24.67 -1.85 -27.07
C ASP A 427 -26.07 -2.42 -27.32
N ASN A 428 -26.76 -2.77 -26.27
CA ASN A 428 -28.05 -3.42 -26.36
C ASN A 428 -29.22 -2.42 -26.24
N GLU A 429 -28.89 -1.17 -25.94
CA GLU A 429 -29.86 -0.13 -25.60
C GLU A 429 -30.83 -0.58 -24.47
N ASP A 430 -30.41 -1.60 -23.68
CA ASP A 430 -31.17 -2.06 -22.55
C ASP A 430 -30.87 -1.24 -21.30
N SER A 431 -31.85 -1.07 -20.48
CA SER A 431 -31.73 -0.34 -19.22
C SER A 431 -32.64 -0.89 -18.15
N SER A 432 -32.25 -0.71 -16.90
CA SER A 432 -33.07 -1.02 -15.76
C SER A 432 -33.00 0.08 -14.70
N GLN A 433 -34.13 0.47 -14.17
CA GLN A 433 -34.24 1.33 -13.00
C GLN A 433 -34.92 0.53 -11.88
N ARG A 434 -34.31 0.53 -10.72
CA ARG A 434 -34.78 -0.21 -9.56
C ARG A 434 -34.96 0.71 -8.37
N ILE A 435 -36.04 0.47 -7.63
CA ILE A 435 -36.24 0.95 -6.26
C ILE A 435 -36.48 -0.29 -5.39
N SER A 436 -35.70 -0.44 -4.34
CA SER A 436 -35.78 -1.55 -3.39
C SER A 436 -35.88 -1.02 -1.97
N MET A 437 -36.77 -1.60 -1.18
CA MET A 437 -36.90 -1.32 0.25
C MET A 437 -36.87 -2.63 1.03
N ILE A 438 -35.99 -2.75 2.00
CA ILE A 438 -35.94 -3.88 2.92
C ILE A 438 -36.20 -3.38 4.33
N ASN A 439 -37.28 -3.86 4.93
CA ASN A 439 -37.58 -3.65 6.34
C ASN A 439 -37.33 -4.96 7.09
N SER A 440 -36.48 -4.94 8.08
CA SER A 440 -36.06 -6.11 8.84
C SER A 440 -36.16 -5.85 10.34
N TRP A 441 -37.01 -6.62 11.00
CA TRP A 441 -37.10 -6.67 12.45
C TRP A 441 -36.18 -7.79 12.98
N ASN A 442 -35.32 -7.45 13.95
CA ASN A 442 -34.30 -8.33 14.48
C ASN A 442 -34.45 -8.43 16.01
N LEU A 443 -34.49 -9.64 16.52
CA LEU A 443 -34.52 -9.94 17.95
C LEU A 443 -33.37 -10.88 18.33
N PRO A 444 -32.24 -10.37 18.79
CA PRO A 444 -31.20 -11.19 19.42
C PRO A 444 -31.64 -11.56 20.86
N TYR A 445 -31.39 -12.80 21.22
CA TYR A 445 -31.64 -13.31 22.58
C TYR A 445 -30.55 -14.29 22.98
N THR A 446 -30.05 -14.17 24.19
CA THR A 446 -29.12 -15.12 24.78
C THR A 446 -29.79 -15.81 25.96
N SER A 447 -29.90 -17.15 25.91
CA SER A 447 -30.50 -17.92 26.98
C SER A 447 -29.58 -17.98 28.21
N PRO A 448 -30.12 -18.28 29.40
CA PRO A 448 -29.32 -18.51 30.60
C PRO A 448 -28.28 -19.65 30.46
N TYR A 449 -28.48 -20.56 29.50
CA TYR A 449 -27.60 -21.67 29.19
C TYR A 449 -26.49 -21.31 28.18
N GLY A 450 -26.45 -20.05 27.72
CA GLY A 450 -25.44 -19.55 26.79
C GLY A 450 -25.78 -19.73 25.30
N GLU A 451 -26.97 -20.24 25.00
CA GLU A 451 -27.46 -20.32 23.62
C GLU A 451 -27.76 -18.93 23.09
N LYS A 452 -27.33 -18.67 21.87
CA LYS A 452 -27.59 -17.41 21.16
C LYS A 452 -28.61 -17.64 20.08
N TYR A 453 -29.70 -16.91 20.16
CA TYR A 453 -30.77 -16.90 19.16
C TYR A 453 -30.81 -15.53 18.48
N LYS A 454 -31.12 -15.54 17.19
CA LYS A 454 -31.45 -14.30 16.47
C LYS A 454 -32.64 -14.61 15.57
N LEU A 455 -33.79 -14.07 15.94
CA LEU A 455 -34.98 -14.11 15.10
C LEU A 455 -34.99 -12.88 14.20
N VAL A 456 -35.22 -13.11 12.90
CA VAL A 456 -35.29 -12.03 11.89
C VAL A 456 -36.57 -12.21 11.12
N ALA A 457 -37.39 -11.15 11.04
CA ALA A 457 -38.52 -11.10 10.14
C ALA A 457 -38.32 -9.91 9.19
N SER A 458 -38.31 -10.15 7.92
CA SER A 458 -38.03 -9.13 6.91
C SER A 458 -39.02 -9.16 5.76
N VAL A 459 -39.26 -7.99 5.18
CA VAL A 459 -40.02 -7.82 3.94
C VAL A 459 -39.17 -6.97 3.02
N LYS A 460 -38.90 -7.50 1.83
CA LYS A 460 -38.27 -6.77 0.73
C LYS A 460 -39.34 -6.45 -0.31
N SER A 461 -39.40 -5.20 -0.75
CA SER A 461 -40.30 -4.72 -1.79
C SER A 461 -39.47 -4.07 -2.88
N ASP A 462 -39.63 -4.52 -4.11
CA ASP A 462 -38.89 -4.02 -5.26
C ASP A 462 -39.87 -3.56 -6.34
N LEU A 463 -39.50 -2.48 -7.02
CA LEU A 463 -40.15 -1.97 -8.22
C LEU A 463 -39.05 -1.73 -9.28
N TYR A 464 -39.24 -2.33 -10.45
CA TYR A 464 -38.37 -2.17 -11.60
C TYR A 464 -39.11 -1.54 -12.76
N TYR A 465 -38.43 -0.66 -13.47
CA TYR A 465 -38.77 -0.28 -14.83
C TYR A 465 -37.65 -0.83 -15.72
N VAL A 466 -37.99 -1.68 -16.66
CA VAL A 466 -37.04 -2.42 -17.50
C VAL A 466 -37.37 -2.11 -18.96
N ASN A 467 -36.35 -1.85 -19.73
CA ASN A 467 -36.44 -1.55 -21.16
C ASN A 467 -35.51 -2.46 -21.94
N ASN A 468 -36.02 -3.11 -22.99
CA ASN A 468 -35.33 -3.95 -23.95
C ASN A 468 -34.50 -5.12 -23.31
N TYR A 469 -34.96 -5.70 -22.20
CA TYR A 469 -34.27 -6.80 -21.54
C TYR A 469 -34.53 -8.13 -22.24
N ILE A 470 -33.47 -8.84 -22.65
CA ILE A 470 -33.56 -10.13 -23.29
C ILE A 470 -32.89 -11.18 -22.38
N TYR A 471 -33.68 -11.89 -21.61
CA TYR A 471 -33.19 -13.01 -20.79
C TYR A 471 -32.70 -14.20 -21.65
N ASN A 472 -33.45 -14.52 -22.70
CA ASN A 472 -33.17 -15.65 -23.58
C ASN A 472 -33.47 -15.27 -25.04
N SER A 473 -32.53 -15.59 -25.95
CA SER A 473 -32.68 -15.27 -27.38
C SER A 473 -33.90 -15.91 -28.07
N LYS A 474 -34.57 -16.84 -27.40
CA LYS A 474 -35.82 -17.48 -27.88
C LYS A 474 -37.09 -16.74 -27.44
N LYS A 475 -36.99 -15.78 -26.50
CA LYS A 475 -38.09 -14.97 -26.01
C LYS A 475 -37.98 -13.52 -26.54
N PRO A 476 -39.08 -12.81 -26.72
CA PRO A 476 -39.05 -11.38 -27.03
C PRO A 476 -38.41 -10.62 -25.86
N ALA A 477 -37.87 -9.43 -26.18
CA ALA A 477 -37.41 -8.50 -25.16
C ALA A 477 -38.53 -8.12 -24.21
N TYR A 478 -38.24 -7.97 -22.93
CA TYR A 478 -39.17 -7.48 -21.94
C TYR A 478 -39.04 -5.95 -21.81
N ASP A 479 -40.22 -5.31 -21.91
CA ASP A 479 -40.36 -3.87 -21.69
C ASP A 479 -41.52 -3.66 -20.72
N GLY A 480 -41.28 -2.98 -19.59
CA GLY A 480 -42.36 -2.71 -18.66
C GLY A 480 -41.98 -2.46 -17.22
N VAL A 481 -43.01 -2.38 -16.40
CA VAL A 481 -42.88 -2.23 -14.95
C VAL A 481 -43.15 -3.56 -14.27
N VAL A 482 -42.27 -3.98 -13.39
CA VAL A 482 -42.42 -5.22 -12.63
C VAL A 482 -42.19 -4.96 -11.14
N GLY A 483 -43.14 -5.37 -10.31
CA GLY A 483 -43.03 -5.33 -8.86
C GLY A 483 -42.93 -6.72 -8.25
N ARG A 484 -42.29 -6.81 -7.11
CA ARG A 484 -42.26 -8.01 -6.28
C ARG A 484 -42.21 -7.69 -4.80
N ILE A 485 -42.79 -8.56 -3.98
CA ILE A 485 -42.74 -8.49 -2.51
C ILE A 485 -42.19 -9.84 -2.03
N PHE A 486 -41.17 -9.80 -1.18
CA PHE A 486 -40.48 -10.99 -0.68
C PHE A 486 -40.45 -10.97 0.85
N PRO A 487 -41.39 -11.62 1.55
CA PRO A 487 -41.30 -11.82 2.99
C PRO A 487 -40.33 -12.97 3.30
N GLN A 488 -39.54 -12.85 4.37
CA GLN A 488 -38.66 -13.87 4.87
C GLN A 488 -38.62 -13.86 6.40
N VAL A 489 -38.67 -15.07 6.99
CA VAL A 489 -38.45 -15.26 8.43
C VAL A 489 -37.27 -16.16 8.62
N GLY A 490 -36.33 -15.76 9.47
CA GLY A 490 -35.12 -16.49 9.77
C GLY A 490 -34.88 -16.66 11.26
N LEU A 491 -34.40 -17.83 11.64
CA LEU A 491 -33.96 -18.13 12.99
C LEU A 491 -32.51 -18.62 12.93
N GLU A 492 -31.62 -17.92 13.56
CA GLU A 492 -30.24 -18.32 13.78
C GLU A 492 -30.08 -18.81 15.22
N TRP A 493 -29.51 -19.98 15.41
CA TRP A 493 -29.15 -20.56 16.70
C TRP A 493 -27.66 -20.88 16.73
N ARG A 494 -26.99 -20.56 17.83
CA ARG A 494 -25.58 -20.85 18.07
C ARG A 494 -25.38 -21.22 19.53
N LEU A 495 -24.53 -22.19 19.78
CA LEU A 495 -24.17 -22.59 21.16
C LEU A 495 -22.65 -22.68 21.30
N PRO A 496 -21.95 -21.65 21.75
CA PRO A 496 -20.52 -21.68 21.93
C PRO A 496 -20.12 -22.43 23.20
N PHE A 497 -19.44 -23.57 23.06
CA PHE A 497 -18.76 -24.28 24.14
C PHE A 497 -17.33 -23.79 24.25
N ILE A 498 -16.96 -23.30 25.45
CA ILE A 498 -15.64 -22.73 25.69
C ILE A 498 -14.85 -23.64 26.63
N ARG A 499 -13.66 -24.03 26.21
CA ARG A 499 -12.68 -24.72 27.04
C ARG A 499 -11.44 -23.84 27.20
N THR A 500 -11.15 -23.47 28.44
CA THR A 500 -9.95 -22.71 28.81
C THR A 500 -8.94 -23.62 29.48
N SER A 501 -7.69 -23.58 29.03
CA SER A 501 -6.55 -24.23 29.66
C SER A 501 -5.41 -23.21 29.79
N GLU A 502 -4.34 -23.53 30.52
CA GLU A 502 -3.18 -22.63 30.69
C GLU A 502 -2.53 -22.20 29.38
N ASN A 503 -2.62 -23.02 28.34
CA ASN A 503 -1.94 -22.82 27.07
C ASN A 503 -2.86 -22.54 25.89
N SER A 504 -4.18 -22.64 26.04
CA SER A 504 -5.13 -22.40 24.94
C SER A 504 -6.56 -22.15 25.41
N HIS A 505 -7.27 -21.33 24.65
CA HIS A 505 -8.71 -21.15 24.71
C HIS A 505 -9.32 -21.77 23.45
N GLN A 506 -10.21 -22.72 23.59
CA GLN A 506 -10.89 -23.37 22.47
C GLN A 506 -12.37 -23.09 22.52
N ILE A 507 -12.96 -22.85 21.37
CA ILE A 507 -14.39 -22.62 21.20
C ILE A 507 -14.88 -23.61 20.15
N ILE A 508 -15.93 -24.38 20.49
CA ILE A 508 -16.67 -25.20 19.54
C ILE A 508 -18.08 -24.64 19.50
N GLU A 509 -18.52 -24.24 18.33
CA GLU A 509 -19.81 -23.56 18.14
C GLU A 509 -20.61 -24.26 17.06
N PRO A 510 -21.56 -25.16 17.40
CA PRO A 510 -22.60 -25.57 16.45
C PRO A 510 -23.50 -24.38 16.12
N ILE A 511 -23.87 -24.32 14.84
CA ILE A 511 -24.65 -23.24 14.24
C ILE A 511 -25.78 -23.86 13.43
N VAL A 512 -27.00 -23.36 13.61
CA VAL A 512 -28.15 -23.71 12.77
C VAL A 512 -28.84 -22.43 12.34
N VAL A 513 -29.14 -22.33 11.06
CA VAL A 513 -29.88 -21.20 10.48
C VAL A 513 -31.05 -21.77 9.68
N ALA A 514 -32.27 -21.48 10.14
CA ALA A 514 -33.50 -21.83 9.43
C ALA A 514 -34.05 -20.57 8.74
N ALA A 515 -34.37 -20.67 7.46
CA ALA A 515 -34.99 -19.62 6.68
C ALA A 515 -36.29 -20.13 6.06
N LEU A 516 -37.34 -19.34 6.21
CA LEU A 516 -38.64 -19.57 5.57
C LEU A 516 -38.91 -18.41 4.62
N ALA A 517 -39.07 -18.73 3.34
CA ALA A 517 -39.28 -17.73 2.28
C ALA A 517 -40.15 -18.34 1.16
N PRO A 518 -40.89 -17.51 0.40
CA PRO A 518 -41.66 -17.97 -0.76
C PRO A 518 -40.72 -18.54 -1.83
N ASN A 519 -41.20 -19.53 -2.56
CA ASN A 519 -40.57 -20.03 -3.78
C ASN A 519 -41.01 -19.15 -4.99
N GLN A 520 -40.17 -19.06 -6.04
CA GLN A 520 -40.53 -18.38 -7.31
C GLN A 520 -40.76 -16.87 -7.25
N SER A 521 -39.95 -16.09 -6.54
CA SER A 521 -40.09 -14.63 -6.49
C SER A 521 -39.15 -13.85 -7.42
N ASN A 522 -38.18 -14.50 -8.08
CA ASN A 522 -37.09 -13.80 -8.76
C ASN A 522 -37.46 -13.27 -10.16
N LYS A 523 -38.56 -13.74 -10.80
CA LYS A 523 -39.02 -13.25 -12.10
C LYS A 523 -37.90 -13.04 -13.11
N ILE A 524 -37.06 -14.08 -13.32
CA ILE A 524 -35.80 -14.00 -14.06
C ILE A 524 -35.97 -13.58 -15.53
N ASP A 525 -37.17 -13.77 -16.10
CA ASP A 525 -37.50 -13.37 -17.46
C ASP A 525 -37.81 -11.87 -17.59
N GLU A 526 -38.15 -11.19 -16.47
CA GLU A 526 -38.60 -9.80 -16.43
C GLU A 526 -37.56 -8.89 -15.73
N ILE A 527 -36.84 -9.43 -14.76
CA ILE A 527 -35.87 -8.68 -13.94
C ILE A 527 -34.43 -9.05 -14.32
N PRO A 528 -33.61 -8.11 -14.84
CA PRO A 528 -32.21 -8.34 -15.09
C PRO A 528 -31.44 -8.62 -13.79
N ASN A 529 -30.26 -9.21 -13.88
CA ASN A 529 -29.36 -9.45 -12.77
C ASN A 529 -28.10 -8.60 -12.92
N GLU A 530 -28.11 -7.42 -12.32
CA GLU A 530 -27.03 -6.46 -12.42
C GLU A 530 -26.06 -6.54 -11.23
N ASP A 531 -26.58 -6.82 -10.02
CA ASP A 531 -25.81 -6.74 -8.79
C ASP A 531 -25.86 -8.01 -7.90
N SER A 532 -26.72 -8.96 -8.22
CA SER A 532 -26.86 -10.22 -7.51
C SER A 532 -26.34 -11.35 -8.38
N GLN A 533 -25.03 -11.33 -8.62
CA GLN A 533 -24.42 -12.34 -9.48
C GLN A 533 -24.56 -13.73 -8.90
N ASP A 534 -24.52 -14.74 -9.77
CA ASP A 534 -24.61 -16.15 -9.38
C ASP A 534 -23.55 -16.45 -8.31
N VAL A 535 -24.02 -16.50 -7.08
CA VAL A 535 -23.13 -16.65 -5.91
C VAL A 535 -22.87 -18.13 -5.74
N GLU A 536 -21.61 -18.51 -5.83
CA GLU A 536 -21.18 -19.83 -5.42
C GLU A 536 -21.31 -19.97 -3.90
N LEU A 537 -21.94 -21.07 -3.45
CA LEU A 537 -22.03 -21.36 -2.03
C LEU A 537 -20.63 -21.66 -1.49
N ASN A 538 -20.26 -20.95 -0.43
CA ASN A 538 -18.98 -21.08 0.22
C ASN A 538 -19.09 -20.85 1.74
N ASP A 539 -17.97 -20.91 2.43
CA ASP A 539 -17.87 -20.75 3.89
C ASP A 539 -18.35 -19.38 4.41
N THR A 540 -18.44 -18.34 3.56
CA THR A 540 -18.86 -17.00 3.96
C THR A 540 -20.34 -16.75 3.85
N ASN A 541 -21.04 -17.47 2.98
CA ASN A 541 -22.45 -17.21 2.70
C ASN A 541 -23.42 -18.35 3.11
N ILE A 542 -22.96 -19.60 3.21
CA ILE A 542 -23.82 -20.78 3.47
C ILE A 542 -24.71 -20.63 4.72
N LEU A 543 -24.24 -19.92 5.74
CA LEU A 543 -24.96 -19.67 7.01
C LEU A 543 -25.69 -18.30 7.03
N ASN A 544 -25.75 -17.58 5.91
CA ASN A 544 -26.49 -16.33 5.84
C ASN A 544 -27.96 -16.55 5.53
N LEU A 545 -28.83 -15.68 6.04
CA LEU A 545 -30.28 -15.69 5.70
C LEU A 545 -30.55 -15.31 4.25
N ASN A 546 -29.76 -14.41 3.67
CA ASN A 546 -29.70 -14.13 2.25
C ASN A 546 -28.28 -14.42 1.77
N ARG A 547 -28.13 -15.35 0.86
CA ARG A 547 -26.84 -15.79 0.31
C ARG A 547 -26.42 -14.98 -0.92
N TYR A 548 -27.35 -14.26 -1.56
CA TYR A 548 -27.05 -13.35 -2.67
C TYR A 548 -26.47 -12.03 -2.18
N SER A 549 -25.55 -11.48 -2.94
CA SER A 549 -25.18 -10.08 -2.88
C SER A 549 -26.21 -9.23 -3.64
N GLY A 550 -26.24 -7.92 -3.37
CA GLY A 550 -27.09 -6.98 -4.09
C GLY A 550 -28.58 -7.16 -3.82
N TYR A 551 -29.41 -6.73 -4.81
CA TYR A 551 -30.87 -6.63 -4.66
C TYR A 551 -31.65 -7.36 -5.75
N ASP A 552 -31.03 -7.72 -6.88
CA ASP A 552 -31.77 -8.23 -8.04
C ASP A 552 -32.28 -9.65 -7.84
N ARG A 553 -31.62 -10.43 -7.02
CA ARG A 553 -32.05 -11.80 -6.68
C ARG A 553 -32.38 -11.93 -5.21
N ASN A 554 -33.36 -12.76 -4.91
CA ASN A 554 -33.76 -13.17 -3.57
C ASN A 554 -33.43 -14.64 -3.39
N ASP A 555 -33.02 -15.01 -2.19
CA ASP A 555 -32.74 -16.37 -1.80
C ASP A 555 -34.06 -17.07 -1.45
N THR A 556 -34.67 -17.63 -2.47
CA THR A 556 -36.04 -18.18 -2.44
C THR A 556 -36.08 -19.58 -1.83
N GLY A 557 -37.28 -20.00 -1.41
CA GLY A 557 -37.52 -21.29 -0.80
C GLY A 557 -37.13 -21.38 0.68
N SER A 558 -37.62 -22.43 1.33
CA SER A 558 -37.33 -22.69 2.73
C SER A 558 -36.13 -23.61 2.87
N ARG A 559 -35.28 -23.35 3.87
CA ARG A 559 -34.05 -24.14 4.08
C ARG A 559 -33.61 -24.16 5.53
N ILE A 560 -32.74 -25.12 5.84
CA ILE A 560 -31.99 -25.22 7.08
C ILE A 560 -30.52 -25.38 6.73
N SER A 561 -29.70 -24.41 7.10
CA SER A 561 -28.23 -24.49 7.01
C SER A 561 -27.67 -24.82 8.37
N TYR A 562 -26.69 -25.70 8.44
CA TYR A 562 -26.04 -26.08 9.68
C TYR A 562 -24.53 -26.18 9.50
N GLY A 563 -23.83 -25.95 10.58
CA GLY A 563 -22.37 -26.01 10.57
C GLY A 563 -21.77 -26.13 11.96
N LEU A 564 -20.50 -26.49 11.97
CA LEU A 564 -19.69 -26.56 13.17
C LEU A 564 -18.46 -25.68 12.98
N ASN A 565 -18.33 -24.67 13.83
CA ASN A 565 -17.17 -23.82 13.88
C ASN A 565 -16.31 -24.18 15.10
N TRP A 566 -15.05 -24.47 14.88
CA TRP A 566 -14.06 -24.66 15.92
C TRP A 566 -12.99 -23.58 15.81
N SER A 567 -12.57 -23.02 16.92
CA SER A 567 -11.45 -22.07 16.97
C SER A 567 -10.60 -22.29 18.21
N SER A 568 -9.32 -22.10 18.08
CA SER A 568 -8.33 -22.22 19.15
C SER A 568 -7.39 -21.03 19.13
N TYR A 569 -7.13 -20.48 20.32
CA TYR A 569 -6.21 -19.37 20.55
C TYR A 569 -5.26 -19.75 21.69
N GLY A 570 -3.96 -19.56 21.50
CA GLY A 570 -2.99 -19.79 22.58
C GLY A 570 -1.62 -20.26 22.12
N LYS A 571 -0.75 -20.59 23.07
CA LYS A 571 0.64 -20.94 22.80
C LYS A 571 0.83 -22.21 21.99
N LYS A 572 -0.07 -23.22 22.14
CA LYS A 572 0.08 -24.53 21.51
C LYS A 572 -0.36 -24.54 20.04
N TRP A 573 -1.46 -23.85 19.73
CA TRP A 573 -2.08 -23.87 18.39
C TRP A 573 -2.10 -22.49 17.73
N GLY A 574 -1.49 -21.48 18.37
CA GLY A 574 -1.55 -20.10 17.92
C GLY A 574 -2.99 -19.68 17.72
N ARG A 575 -3.29 -19.18 16.52
CA ARG A 575 -4.65 -18.91 16.04
C ARG A 575 -5.02 -19.94 14.97
N THR A 576 -5.93 -20.84 15.31
CA THR A 576 -6.39 -21.89 14.39
C THR A 576 -7.91 -21.97 14.44
N SER A 577 -8.56 -22.10 13.28
CA SER A 577 -10.01 -22.30 13.21
C SER A 577 -10.40 -23.20 12.04
N ALA A 578 -11.53 -23.90 12.19
CA ALA A 578 -12.12 -24.73 11.16
C ALA A 578 -13.63 -24.55 11.15
N LEU A 579 -14.22 -24.40 9.98
CA LEU A 579 -15.66 -24.39 9.74
C LEU A 579 -15.98 -25.48 8.74
N LEU A 580 -17.04 -26.22 9.00
CA LEU A 580 -17.68 -27.12 8.05
C LEU A 580 -19.18 -26.89 8.11
N ALA A 581 -19.81 -26.69 6.96
CA ALA A 581 -21.23 -26.37 6.87
C ALA A 581 -21.89 -27.01 5.64
N GLN A 582 -23.19 -27.21 5.72
CA GLN A 582 -24.05 -27.73 4.66
C GLN A 582 -25.46 -27.12 4.81
N SER A 583 -26.23 -27.03 3.74
CA SER A 583 -27.62 -26.63 3.75
C SER A 583 -28.53 -27.73 3.24
N TYR A 584 -29.70 -27.87 3.85
CA TYR A 584 -30.80 -28.65 3.35
C TYR A 584 -31.88 -27.72 2.81
N GLU A 585 -32.29 -27.89 1.56
CA GLU A 585 -33.28 -27.09 0.88
C GLU A 585 -34.56 -27.90 0.69
N PHE A 586 -35.68 -27.38 1.22
CA PHE A 586 -36.97 -28.05 1.12
C PHE A 586 -37.58 -27.97 -0.28
N GLU A 587 -37.23 -26.87 -0.98
CA GLU A 587 -37.74 -26.57 -2.29
C GLU A 587 -36.56 -26.20 -3.20
N LYS A 588 -36.71 -26.50 -4.49
CA LYS A 588 -35.68 -26.14 -5.47
C LYS A 588 -35.72 -24.65 -5.75
N ASP A 589 -34.63 -23.92 -5.51
CA ASP A 589 -34.42 -22.58 -5.99
C ASP A 589 -33.94 -22.59 -7.46
N GLU A 590 -34.78 -22.17 -8.39
CA GLU A 590 -34.43 -22.11 -9.82
C GLU A 590 -33.43 -21.00 -10.14
N SER A 591 -33.25 -20.05 -9.25
CA SER A 591 -32.32 -18.92 -9.42
C SER A 591 -30.89 -19.22 -8.98
N PHE A 592 -30.67 -20.21 -8.10
CA PHE A 592 -29.34 -20.79 -7.93
C PHE A 592 -29.03 -21.66 -9.13
N ALA A 593 -27.93 -21.39 -9.76
CA ALA A 593 -27.52 -22.21 -10.89
C ALA A 593 -27.42 -23.68 -10.49
N SER A 594 -27.98 -24.52 -11.34
CA SER A 594 -28.10 -25.96 -11.14
C SER A 594 -26.77 -26.70 -10.94
N ALA A 595 -25.66 -26.01 -10.98
CA ALA A 595 -24.33 -26.55 -10.73
C ALA A 595 -24.08 -26.99 -9.30
N ASP A 596 -24.80 -26.45 -8.32
CA ASP A 596 -24.61 -26.82 -6.92
C ASP A 596 -25.40 -28.08 -6.48
N GLY A 597 -25.75 -28.95 -7.43
CA GLY A 597 -26.25 -30.26 -7.13
C GLY A 597 -27.72 -30.33 -6.69
N GLN A 598 -28.50 -29.34 -6.97
CA GLN A 598 -29.82 -29.12 -6.40
C GLN A 598 -30.97 -29.92 -7.01
N LYS A 599 -30.79 -31.17 -7.18
CA LYS A 599 -31.96 -32.05 -7.31
C LYS A 599 -32.38 -32.49 -5.91
N GLY A 600 -33.07 -31.60 -5.20
CA GLY A 600 -33.81 -31.90 -3.97
C GLY A 600 -32.88 -32.31 -2.85
N SER A 601 -32.49 -31.41 -2.04
CA SER A 601 -32.37 -31.43 -0.63
C SER A 601 -31.03 -31.00 -0.05
N PHE A 602 -29.90 -31.60 -0.30
CA PHE A 602 -28.64 -31.18 0.31
C PHE A 602 -27.75 -30.41 -0.68
N THR A 603 -27.12 -29.35 -0.22
CA THR A 603 -26.03 -28.68 -0.94
C THR A 603 -24.73 -29.43 -0.73
N ASP A 604 -23.71 -29.09 -1.50
CA ASP A 604 -22.34 -29.54 -1.25
C ASP A 604 -21.86 -29.10 0.15
N TYR A 605 -20.88 -29.83 0.71
CA TYR A 605 -20.22 -29.42 1.94
C TYR A 605 -19.26 -28.26 1.63
N VAL A 606 -19.31 -27.21 2.41
CA VAL A 606 -18.35 -26.11 2.33
C VAL A 606 -17.55 -25.99 3.61
N GLY A 607 -16.27 -25.69 3.49
CA GLY A 607 -15.42 -25.58 4.65
C GLY A 607 -14.26 -24.61 4.50
N ARG A 608 -13.74 -24.22 5.65
CA ARG A 608 -12.54 -23.40 5.77
C ARG A 608 -11.70 -23.90 6.93
N ILE A 609 -10.38 -23.95 6.72
CA ILE A 609 -9.38 -24.19 7.75
C ILE A 609 -8.41 -23.01 7.71
N TYR A 610 -8.31 -22.31 8.82
CA TYR A 610 -7.28 -21.31 9.05
C TYR A 610 -6.34 -21.81 10.13
N ALA A 611 -5.02 -21.78 9.88
CA ALA A 611 -4.02 -22.21 10.85
C ALA A 611 -2.83 -21.25 10.85
N ALA A 612 -2.58 -20.62 11.99
CA ALA A 612 -1.39 -19.81 12.26
C ALA A 612 -0.84 -20.17 13.66
N PRO A 613 -0.23 -21.38 13.79
CA PRO A 613 0.26 -21.88 15.07
C PRO A 613 1.45 -21.08 15.60
N ASN A 614 2.20 -20.38 14.76
CA ASN A 614 3.35 -19.56 15.10
C ASN A 614 3.64 -18.53 13.98
N ASP A 615 4.66 -17.70 14.17
CA ASP A 615 5.06 -16.64 13.22
C ASP A 615 5.69 -17.16 11.91
N TYR A 616 5.99 -18.46 11.84
CA TYR A 616 6.64 -19.08 10.68
C TYR A 616 5.69 -19.79 9.72
N PHE A 617 4.44 -19.93 10.12
CA PHE A 617 3.45 -20.64 9.33
C PHE A 617 2.09 -19.99 9.48
N ASP A 618 1.46 -19.63 8.38
CA ASP A 618 0.03 -19.38 8.30
C ASP A 618 -0.55 -19.99 7.01
N MET A 619 -1.78 -20.45 7.12
CA MET A 619 -2.50 -21.11 6.06
C MET A 619 -3.98 -20.77 6.15
N ASN A 620 -4.57 -20.44 5.01
CA ASN A 620 -6.02 -20.36 4.83
C ASN A 620 -6.41 -21.31 3.71
N TYR A 621 -7.19 -22.33 4.03
CA TYR A 621 -7.67 -23.31 3.09
C TYR A 621 -9.19 -23.30 3.07
N ARG A 622 -9.79 -23.07 1.90
CA ARG A 622 -11.23 -23.06 1.64
C ARG A 622 -11.54 -24.16 0.64
N PHE A 623 -12.62 -24.86 0.85
CA PHE A 623 -12.96 -25.98 -0.01
C PHE A 623 -14.47 -26.20 -0.10
N LYS A 624 -14.87 -26.86 -1.17
CA LYS A 624 -16.20 -27.38 -1.39
C LYS A 624 -16.09 -28.83 -1.84
N LEU A 625 -16.86 -29.71 -1.21
CA LEU A 625 -16.91 -31.12 -1.51
C LEU A 625 -18.29 -31.49 -2.05
N ASP A 626 -18.32 -32.21 -3.13
CA ASP A 626 -19.54 -32.77 -3.67
C ASP A 626 -20.27 -33.58 -2.58
N LYS A 627 -21.59 -33.42 -2.48
CA LYS A 627 -22.41 -34.07 -1.44
C LYS A 627 -22.52 -35.59 -1.56
N ASP A 628 -22.34 -36.15 -2.77
CA ASP A 628 -22.59 -37.53 -3.07
C ASP A 628 -21.29 -38.37 -3.05
N ASP A 629 -20.20 -37.86 -3.63
CA ASP A 629 -18.93 -38.60 -3.75
C ASP A 629 -17.75 -37.93 -3.01
N TYR A 630 -17.99 -36.78 -2.32
CA TYR A 630 -16.99 -36.05 -1.52
C TYR A 630 -15.77 -35.56 -2.31
N LYS A 631 -15.86 -35.52 -3.65
CA LYS A 631 -14.79 -34.93 -4.45
C LYS A 631 -14.71 -33.44 -4.28
N ILE A 632 -13.49 -32.92 -4.39
CA ILE A 632 -13.27 -31.49 -4.33
C ILE A 632 -13.78 -30.84 -5.62
N THR A 633 -14.76 -29.95 -5.52
CA THR A 633 -15.31 -29.16 -6.63
C THR A 633 -14.77 -27.75 -6.65
N TYR A 634 -14.29 -27.27 -5.50
CA TYR A 634 -13.60 -26.01 -5.30
C TYR A 634 -12.52 -26.16 -4.25
N SER A 635 -11.38 -25.52 -4.49
CA SER A 635 -10.27 -25.48 -3.52
C SER A 635 -9.49 -24.19 -3.67
N GLU A 636 -9.26 -23.48 -2.57
CA GLU A 636 -8.41 -22.30 -2.48
C GLU A 636 -7.48 -22.45 -1.27
N LEU A 637 -6.18 -22.45 -1.52
CA LEU A 637 -5.15 -22.51 -0.50
C LEU A 637 -4.28 -21.27 -0.60
N ALA A 638 -4.16 -20.52 0.48
CA ALA A 638 -3.15 -19.47 0.62
C ALA A 638 -2.29 -19.77 1.84
N SER A 639 -0.98 -19.76 1.69
CA SER A 639 -0.07 -20.12 2.78
C SER A 639 1.22 -19.29 2.74
N ARG A 640 1.74 -18.97 3.92
CA ARG A 640 3.05 -18.36 4.13
C ARG A 640 3.86 -19.24 5.07
N ILE A 641 5.06 -19.62 4.63
CA ILE A 641 5.89 -20.60 5.32
C ILE A 641 7.32 -20.05 5.45
N GLY A 642 7.91 -20.15 6.62
CA GLY A 642 9.32 -19.88 6.88
C GLY A 642 9.59 -18.65 7.75
N PRO A 643 10.84 -18.53 8.24
CA PRO A 643 11.30 -17.43 9.06
C PRO A 643 11.44 -16.12 8.24
N LYS A 644 11.72 -14.99 8.92
CA LYS A 644 11.94 -13.69 8.26
C LYS A 644 13.07 -13.71 7.22
N ILE A 645 14.05 -14.61 7.37
CA ILE A 645 15.18 -14.77 6.43
C ILE A 645 14.70 -15.40 5.12
N LEU A 646 13.80 -16.37 5.17
CA LEU A 646 13.34 -17.12 4.00
C LEU A 646 11.85 -17.39 4.12
N LYS A 647 11.04 -16.72 3.29
CA LYS A 647 9.59 -16.87 3.26
C LYS A 647 9.13 -17.41 1.91
N LEU A 648 8.42 -18.51 1.96
CA LEU A 648 7.66 -19.05 0.84
C LEU A 648 6.20 -18.60 0.99
N TYR A 649 5.67 -17.97 -0.05
CA TYR A 649 4.24 -17.76 -0.25
C TYR A 649 3.75 -18.69 -1.34
N MET A 650 2.61 -19.33 -1.11
CA MET A 650 1.95 -20.22 -2.06
C MET A 650 0.45 -19.93 -2.07
N SER A 651 -0.11 -19.76 -3.26
CA SER A 651 -1.54 -19.65 -3.48
C SER A 651 -1.94 -20.64 -4.57
N TYR A 652 -2.88 -21.50 -4.26
CA TYR A 652 -3.42 -22.51 -5.18
C TYR A 652 -4.92 -22.36 -5.26
N THR A 653 -5.46 -22.35 -6.47
CA THR A 653 -6.90 -22.24 -6.72
C THR A 653 -7.32 -23.28 -7.74
N PHE A 654 -8.37 -24.02 -7.42
CA PHE A 654 -8.98 -25.01 -8.29
C PHE A 654 -10.49 -24.83 -8.36
N PHE A 655 -11.02 -24.84 -9.59
CA PHE A 655 -12.46 -24.85 -9.89
C PHE A 655 -12.75 -25.98 -10.87
N GLN A 656 -13.65 -26.87 -10.50
CA GLN A 656 -14.12 -27.90 -11.42
C GLN A 656 -14.99 -27.29 -12.53
N ALA A 657 -14.88 -27.86 -13.73
CA ALA A 657 -15.76 -27.50 -14.83
C ALA A 657 -17.24 -27.77 -14.48
N ASN A 658 -18.07 -26.77 -14.63
CA ASN A 658 -19.49 -26.89 -14.35
C ASN A 658 -20.33 -26.36 -15.50
N LYS A 659 -21.51 -26.96 -15.71
CA LYS A 659 -22.52 -26.49 -16.63
C LYS A 659 -23.51 -25.64 -15.84
N PHE A 660 -23.34 -24.34 -15.89
CA PHE A 660 -24.28 -23.38 -15.35
C PHE A 660 -25.33 -23.06 -16.41
N GLY A 661 -26.49 -23.69 -16.38
CA GLY A 661 -27.54 -23.41 -17.35
C GLY A 661 -27.03 -23.37 -18.79
N THR A 662 -27.02 -22.21 -19.40
CA THR A 662 -26.42 -21.94 -20.73
C THR A 662 -24.91 -21.67 -20.68
N PHE A 663 -24.31 -21.48 -19.50
CA PHE A 663 -22.90 -21.18 -19.33
C PHE A 663 -22.12 -22.46 -18.98
N ARG A 664 -21.02 -22.69 -19.70
CA ARG A 664 -20.00 -23.66 -19.33
C ARG A 664 -18.88 -22.94 -18.63
N ARG A 665 -18.73 -23.17 -17.35
CA ARG A 665 -17.50 -22.80 -16.64
C ARG A 665 -16.45 -23.85 -17.01
N GLN A 666 -15.33 -23.39 -17.56
CA GLN A 666 -14.19 -24.27 -17.81
C GLN A 666 -13.50 -24.58 -16.48
N GLU A 667 -12.92 -25.77 -16.40
CA GLU A 667 -12.01 -26.11 -15.31
C GLU A 667 -10.86 -25.11 -15.29
N ARG A 668 -10.49 -24.66 -14.10
CA ARG A 668 -9.36 -23.80 -13.89
C ARG A 668 -8.57 -24.25 -12.69
N GLU A 669 -7.28 -24.42 -12.90
CA GLU A 669 -6.34 -24.78 -11.86
C GLU A 669 -5.12 -23.88 -11.98
N GLU A 670 -4.80 -23.12 -10.92
CA GLU A 670 -3.73 -22.14 -10.93
C GLU A 670 -2.87 -22.25 -9.67
N LEU A 671 -1.55 -22.23 -9.85
CA LEU A 671 -0.58 -22.20 -8.76
C LEU A 671 0.29 -20.95 -8.87
N TYR A 672 0.25 -20.12 -7.85
CA TYR A 672 1.20 -19.03 -7.65
C TYR A 672 2.17 -19.38 -6.52
N THR A 673 3.46 -19.23 -6.77
CA THR A 673 4.51 -19.40 -5.77
C THR A 673 5.44 -18.21 -5.75
N SER A 674 5.83 -17.75 -4.57
CA SER A 674 6.81 -16.68 -4.42
C SER A 674 7.75 -17.00 -3.24
N LEU A 675 9.04 -16.95 -3.50
CA LEU A 675 10.09 -17.16 -2.50
C LEU A 675 10.83 -15.85 -2.27
N LYS A 676 10.80 -15.35 -1.04
CA LYS A 676 11.58 -14.17 -0.63
C LYS A 676 12.68 -14.59 0.33
N ALA A 677 13.91 -14.27 -0.01
CA ALA A 677 15.10 -14.54 0.81
C ALA A 677 15.80 -13.21 1.16
N ASN A 678 16.03 -12.96 2.44
CA ASN A 678 16.90 -11.89 2.94
C ASN A 678 18.29 -12.49 3.12
N LEU A 679 19.18 -12.34 2.11
CA LEU A 679 20.49 -12.97 2.08
C LEU A 679 21.45 -12.36 3.10
N THR A 680 21.33 -11.05 3.30
CA THR A 680 22.06 -10.28 4.30
C THR A 680 21.14 -9.21 4.89
N ARG A 681 21.67 -8.32 5.74
CA ARG A 681 20.94 -7.16 6.23
C ARG A 681 20.53 -6.19 5.10
N ASN A 682 21.31 -6.18 4.02
CA ASN A 682 21.18 -5.21 2.92
C ASN A 682 20.64 -5.85 1.63
N TRP A 683 20.78 -7.17 1.45
CA TRP A 683 20.39 -7.85 0.21
C TRP A 683 19.18 -8.73 0.41
N SER A 684 18.18 -8.55 -0.43
CA SER A 684 17.06 -9.45 -0.55
C SER A 684 16.81 -9.86 -2.00
N VAL A 685 16.35 -11.09 -2.16
CA VAL A 685 15.95 -11.68 -3.45
C VAL A 685 14.53 -12.19 -3.33
N SER A 686 13.70 -11.90 -4.32
CA SER A 686 12.38 -12.46 -4.47
C SER A 686 12.25 -13.07 -5.85
N ILE A 687 11.77 -14.30 -5.92
CA ILE A 687 11.43 -14.97 -7.19
C ILE A 687 9.98 -15.40 -7.11
N TYR A 688 9.27 -15.36 -8.23
CA TYR A 688 7.89 -15.82 -8.29
C TYR A 688 7.58 -16.51 -9.62
N ASN A 689 6.58 -17.37 -9.59
CA ASN A 689 6.01 -18.05 -10.75
C ASN A 689 4.50 -18.20 -10.56
N ARG A 690 3.75 -17.90 -11.60
CA ARG A 690 2.32 -18.13 -11.74
C ARG A 690 2.11 -19.12 -12.86
N GLN A 691 1.43 -20.21 -12.58
CA GLN A 691 1.32 -21.34 -13.46
C GLN A 691 -0.14 -21.76 -13.62
N ASP A 692 -0.60 -21.90 -14.85
CA ASP A 692 -1.86 -22.56 -15.18
C ASP A 692 -1.62 -24.05 -15.21
N MET A 693 -2.21 -24.77 -14.28
CA MET A 693 -2.08 -26.23 -14.15
C MET A 693 -3.10 -26.98 -15.01
N THR A 694 -4.11 -26.31 -15.55
CA THR A 694 -5.22 -26.91 -16.29
C THR A 694 -4.76 -27.48 -17.62
N ALA A 695 -3.91 -26.78 -18.36
CA ALA A 695 -3.53 -27.10 -19.75
C ALA A 695 -2.08 -27.60 -19.87
N GLY A 696 -1.65 -28.51 -19.00
CA GLY A 696 -0.29 -29.07 -19.04
C GLY A 696 0.78 -28.25 -18.39
N GLY A 697 0.41 -27.29 -17.52
CA GLY A 697 1.33 -26.60 -16.63
C GLY A 697 2.08 -25.43 -17.27
N ALA A 698 1.45 -24.65 -18.14
CA ALA A 698 2.06 -23.46 -18.75
C ALA A 698 2.33 -22.37 -17.70
N SER A 699 3.55 -21.79 -17.70
CA SER A 699 3.84 -20.63 -16.88
C SER A 699 3.17 -19.41 -17.49
N LEU A 700 2.29 -18.74 -16.73
CA LEU A 700 1.62 -17.50 -17.14
C LEU A 700 2.53 -16.30 -16.93
N GLU A 701 3.22 -16.26 -15.79
CA GLU A 701 4.08 -15.15 -15.40
C GLU A 701 5.19 -15.65 -14.49
N LYS A 702 6.40 -15.14 -14.66
CA LYS A 702 7.51 -15.41 -13.75
C LYS A 702 8.46 -14.23 -13.66
N GLY A 703 9.05 -14.03 -12.51
CA GLY A 703 9.98 -12.94 -12.33
C GLY A 703 10.90 -13.11 -11.14
N ALA A 704 11.90 -12.23 -11.11
CA ALA A 704 12.85 -12.11 -10.03
C ALA A 704 13.15 -10.65 -9.73
N PHE A 705 13.28 -10.33 -8.45
CA PHE A 705 13.69 -9.03 -7.93
C PHE A 705 14.92 -9.23 -7.06
N ILE A 706 15.94 -8.42 -7.29
CA ILE A 706 17.11 -8.32 -6.43
C ILE A 706 17.12 -6.91 -5.87
N THR A 707 17.04 -6.78 -4.56
CA THR A 707 17.04 -5.47 -3.88
C THR A 707 18.27 -5.38 -2.97
N TYR A 708 19.04 -4.33 -3.17
CA TYR A 708 20.02 -3.84 -2.21
C TYR A 708 19.46 -2.61 -1.50
N GLU A 709 19.50 -2.59 -0.19
CA GLU A 709 19.06 -1.44 0.60
C GLU A 709 19.95 -1.26 1.83
N ASP A 710 20.51 -0.07 1.99
CA ASP A 710 21.23 0.36 3.18
C ASP A 710 20.71 1.72 3.67
N GLU A 711 21.44 2.39 4.55
CA GLU A 711 21.06 3.68 5.12
C GLU A 711 20.99 4.81 4.09
N CYS A 712 21.80 4.75 3.04
CA CYS A 712 21.94 5.84 2.05
C CYS A 712 21.45 5.50 0.64
N THR A 713 21.18 4.21 0.35
CA THR A 713 20.92 3.77 -1.03
C THR A 713 19.87 2.66 -1.05
N LYS A 714 19.06 2.65 -2.11
CA LYS A 714 18.23 1.51 -2.50
C LYS A 714 18.36 1.27 -3.99
N VAL A 715 18.69 0.04 -4.37
CA VAL A 715 18.77 -0.39 -5.77
C VAL A 715 17.86 -1.59 -5.96
N ILE A 716 17.04 -1.54 -6.98
CA ILE A 716 16.13 -2.64 -7.34
C ILE A 716 16.44 -3.02 -8.79
N PHE A 717 16.74 -4.28 -9.01
CA PHE A 717 16.76 -4.90 -10.33
C PHE A 717 15.58 -5.86 -10.42
N ASN A 718 14.82 -5.79 -11.48
CA ASN A 718 13.77 -6.73 -11.78
C ASN A 718 13.89 -7.29 -13.18
N ILE A 719 13.49 -8.54 -13.31
CA ILE A 719 13.37 -9.27 -14.56
C ILE A 719 12.08 -10.05 -14.51
N GLU A 720 11.25 -9.90 -15.52
CA GLU A 720 9.92 -10.48 -15.57
C GLU A 720 9.65 -11.03 -16.97
N LYS A 721 8.98 -12.15 -17.03
CA LYS A 721 8.46 -12.71 -18.27
C LYS A 721 6.96 -12.94 -18.10
N ASP A 722 6.19 -12.27 -18.91
CA ASP A 722 4.74 -12.44 -19.05
C ASP A 722 4.46 -13.29 -20.28
N ASN A 723 3.81 -14.44 -20.09
CA ASN A 723 3.37 -15.34 -21.15
C ASN A 723 1.84 -15.24 -21.25
N SER A 724 1.33 -14.08 -21.55
CA SER A 724 -0.11 -13.81 -21.59
C SER A 724 -0.83 -14.70 -22.61
N ASN A 725 -1.96 -15.28 -22.21
CA ASN A 725 -2.88 -15.98 -23.13
C ASN A 725 -3.78 -14.98 -23.91
N ASP A 726 -3.50 -13.68 -23.84
CA ASP A 726 -4.22 -12.64 -24.56
C ASP A 726 -3.76 -12.62 -26.04
N PRO A 727 -4.63 -12.93 -27.03
CA PRO A 727 -4.24 -12.95 -28.43
C PRO A 727 -3.76 -11.59 -28.97
N ASN A 728 -4.10 -10.50 -28.28
CA ASN A 728 -3.70 -9.14 -28.65
C ASN A 728 -2.42 -8.69 -27.93
N TYR A 729 -1.84 -9.55 -27.09
CA TYR A 729 -0.64 -9.25 -26.34
C TYR A 729 0.34 -10.40 -26.50
N GLU A 730 1.46 -10.13 -27.12
CA GLU A 730 2.53 -11.12 -27.28
C GLU A 730 3.34 -11.27 -25.99
N ASP A 731 3.92 -12.45 -25.78
CA ASP A 731 4.86 -12.73 -24.69
C ASP A 731 5.86 -11.59 -24.54
N ASP A 732 5.98 -11.04 -23.34
CA ASP A 732 6.86 -9.92 -23.05
C ASP A 732 7.95 -10.30 -22.02
N PHE A 733 9.15 -9.83 -22.31
CA PHE A 733 10.29 -9.91 -21.42
C PHE A 733 10.68 -8.52 -20.97
N GLN A 734 10.58 -8.28 -19.67
CA GLN A 734 10.80 -6.98 -19.07
C GLN A 734 12.05 -7.00 -18.19
N PHE A 735 12.83 -5.95 -18.31
CA PHE A 735 13.94 -5.66 -17.41
C PHE A 735 13.80 -4.26 -16.85
N GLY A 736 14.12 -4.09 -15.57
CA GLY A 736 14.10 -2.79 -14.91
C GLY A 736 15.26 -2.61 -13.93
N ALA A 737 15.76 -1.39 -13.84
CA ALA A 737 16.72 -0.97 -12.83
C ALA A 737 16.29 0.39 -12.25
N THR A 738 16.16 0.44 -10.94
CA THR A 738 15.76 1.66 -10.22
C THR A 738 16.76 1.96 -9.13
N PHE A 739 17.24 3.20 -9.10
CA PHE A 739 18.25 3.68 -8.15
C PHE A 739 17.64 4.79 -7.30
N PHE A 740 17.78 4.68 -5.98
CA PHE A 740 17.40 5.70 -5.02
C PHE A 740 18.62 6.09 -4.19
N LEU A 741 19.02 7.36 -4.25
CA LEU A 741 19.98 7.95 -3.33
C LEU A 741 19.20 8.72 -2.27
N LYS A 742 19.06 8.15 -1.06
CA LYS A 742 18.06 8.54 -0.05
C LYS A 742 18.13 10.02 0.39
N THR A 743 19.28 10.67 0.28
CA THR A 743 19.47 12.07 0.70
C THR A 743 19.55 13.06 -0.45
N LEU A 744 19.72 12.62 -1.70
CA LEU A 744 19.77 13.49 -2.88
C LEU A 744 18.40 13.67 -3.57
N GLY A 745 17.33 13.23 -2.94
CA GLY A 745 15.99 13.28 -3.47
C GLY A 745 15.56 11.94 -4.05
N GLY A 746 15.29 11.01 -3.17
CA GLY A 746 14.26 10.05 -3.45
C GLY A 746 12.98 10.65 -2.91
N VAL A 747 12.06 11.09 -3.74
CA VAL A 747 10.67 11.15 -3.31
C VAL A 747 10.28 9.71 -3.07
N GLY A 748 10.52 9.24 -1.86
CA GLY A 748 9.84 8.08 -1.37
C GLY A 748 8.38 8.47 -1.33
N THR A 749 7.58 7.94 -2.24
CA THR A 749 6.16 7.77 -1.94
C THR A 749 6.14 6.96 -0.65
N LYS A 750 5.84 7.65 0.47
CA LYS A 750 5.48 6.98 1.71
C LYS A 750 4.24 6.17 1.46
#